data_9431dd2d7a13a7364eb126ffd5a077ac
#
_entry.id   9431dd2d7a13a7364eb126ffd5a077ac
#
_cell.length_a   1.000
_cell.length_b   1.000
_cell.length_c   1.000
_cell.angle_alpha   90.00
_cell.angle_beta   90.00
_cell.angle_gamma   90.00
#
_symmetry.space_group_name_H-M   'P 1'
#
loop_
_entity.id
_entity.type
_entity.pdbx_description
1 polymer ?
#
loop_
_entity_poly.entity_id
_entity_poly.type
_entity_poly.pdbx_seq_one_letter_code
_entity_poly.pdbx_strand_id
1 'polypeptide(L)'
;MTALLTENLSLLAGAPNGIKKLRELILELAVRGKLVPQDPSDEPARELLKRIAAEKARLVTEGKLKKQKPLTEITNEERPFELPVGWEWSQIGRISSDVQYGFTASANHQSGEPLLLRITDIQNDRVNWSSVPGCDISPREITGYELKDGDIVIARTGGTIGKSYLVSGLTHSAVFASYLIRIGRLDSIFPNFTKVFLGSQLYWKQLYANSMGTGQPNVNGTALKGLLIPLAPMEEQHRIVAKVDELMTLCDRMEAQQADSESAHGQLVQVLLDSLTQTSDATDFATNWQRLAEHFHTLFTTESSIDALKQTLLQLAVTGKLVPQDVSGCLQDGLPAGWEEIRIEKFCTVQGGIQKTPLRRPISQHFPYLRVANVQRGRIDVKELERYELSLAELAKWRLNAGDLLIVEGNGSENEIGRCAIWQGEVVDCVYQNHLMRVRPEICEQVEYLALYLNSPVGIAHMKRLAITTSGLFNLSVGKIRSIPVALPPVSEQRRIVAKVDQLMELCDQLKTRLTQARLLNEQLANTLIEHALAEDAQQVLHTMDRQAARTLLAAEITHRLHNQRTFGQRKLQKVIYLAEHAARLAGIRGDYLRDAAGPHDRQLMDKVQGEMQTHQWYERIERETVGNAYRPLSQAGQHRQAYCSAWPVAERATIEQVIELMRGWDTDRCEMTVTLYAAWNDFILEGRPVSDEAIVDEVMHSWNDTKLRFGKTEWLAVLAEMKKHKILMPTGFGKRTRGGMLSLPGFK
;
A
#
# COMPACT_ATOMS: atom_id res chain seq x y z
N MET A 1 -1.70 0.51 -24.52
CA MET A 1 -1.08 0.52 -23.18
C MET A 1 -0.39 1.83 -22.83
N THR A 2 0.42 2.41 -23.69
CA THR A 2 1.02 3.76 -23.48
C THR A 2 -0.02 4.87 -23.25
N ALA A 3 -1.18 4.81 -23.88
CA ALA A 3 -2.26 5.78 -23.68
C ALA A 3 -2.80 5.73 -22.24
N LEU A 4 -3.10 4.54 -21.73
CA LEU A 4 -3.64 4.36 -20.37
C LEU A 4 -2.67 4.83 -19.28
N LEU A 5 -1.37 4.59 -19.47
CA LEU A 5 -0.33 5.11 -18.57
C LEU A 5 -0.20 6.62 -18.67
N THR A 6 -0.24 7.18 -19.88
CA THR A 6 -0.10 8.63 -20.10
C THR A 6 -1.31 9.39 -19.55
N GLU A 7 -2.52 8.86 -19.73
CA GLU A 7 -3.75 9.47 -19.22
C GLU A 7 -3.86 9.44 -17.68
N ASN A 8 -3.28 8.42 -17.03
CA ASN A 8 -3.35 8.25 -15.57
C ASN A 8 -2.04 8.54 -14.85
N LEU A 9 -1.05 9.12 -15.53
CA LEU A 9 0.28 9.37 -14.96
C LEU A 9 0.24 10.27 -13.73
N SER A 10 -0.58 11.33 -13.75
CA SER A 10 -0.75 12.25 -12.63
C SER A 10 -1.39 11.59 -11.41
N LEU A 11 -2.34 10.67 -11.63
CA LEU A 11 -3.00 9.94 -10.57
C LEU A 11 -2.05 8.89 -9.95
N LEU A 12 -1.30 8.19 -10.78
CA LEU A 12 -0.28 7.24 -10.33
C LEU A 12 0.85 7.95 -9.57
N ALA A 13 1.34 9.09 -10.06
CA ALA A 13 2.41 9.85 -9.42
C ALA A 13 1.97 10.47 -8.09
N GLY A 14 0.71 10.92 -7.97
CA GLY A 14 0.15 11.50 -6.75
C GLY A 14 -0.23 10.48 -5.67
N ALA A 15 -0.23 9.18 -5.98
CA ALA A 15 -0.50 8.14 -4.99
C ALA A 15 0.72 7.88 -4.08
N PRO A 16 0.53 7.41 -2.85
CA PRO A 16 1.64 6.99 -1.99
C PRO A 16 2.52 5.96 -2.69
N ASN A 17 3.84 6.20 -2.72
CA ASN A 17 4.81 5.39 -3.47
C ASN A 17 4.53 5.26 -4.99
N GLY A 18 3.72 6.14 -5.56
CA GLY A 18 3.24 6.03 -6.94
C GLY A 18 4.37 6.04 -7.98
N ILE A 19 5.34 6.93 -7.84
CA ILE A 19 6.49 7.01 -8.75
C ILE A 19 7.35 5.72 -8.65
N LYS A 20 7.55 5.18 -7.45
CA LYS A 20 8.24 3.89 -7.28
C LYS A 20 7.50 2.75 -8.00
N LYS A 21 6.19 2.65 -7.83
CA LYS A 21 5.35 1.66 -8.51
C LYS A 21 5.36 1.84 -10.03
N LEU A 22 5.39 3.09 -10.50
CA LEU A 22 5.53 3.39 -11.92
C LEU A 22 6.85 2.89 -12.50
N ARG A 23 7.98 3.10 -11.80
CA ARG A 23 9.29 2.55 -12.20
C ARG A 23 9.26 1.01 -12.29
N GLU A 24 8.67 0.35 -11.29
CA GLU A 24 8.50 -1.11 -11.28
C GLU A 24 7.65 -1.59 -12.46
N LEU A 25 6.56 -0.88 -12.78
CA LEU A 25 5.69 -1.19 -13.91
C LEU A 25 6.41 -1.01 -15.26
N ILE A 26 7.18 0.06 -15.45
CA ILE A 26 7.96 0.30 -16.66
C ILE A 26 8.90 -0.88 -16.93
N LEU A 27 9.64 -1.33 -15.91
CA LEU A 27 10.55 -2.47 -16.03
C LEU A 27 9.81 -3.79 -16.33
N GLU A 28 8.65 -3.99 -15.71
CA GLU A 28 7.85 -5.20 -15.96
C GLU A 28 7.26 -5.21 -17.38
N LEU A 29 6.79 -4.06 -17.89
CA LEU A 29 6.32 -3.92 -19.27
C LEU A 29 7.47 -4.13 -20.28
N ALA A 30 8.67 -3.64 -19.95
CA ALA A 30 9.85 -3.81 -20.77
C ALA A 30 10.21 -5.29 -20.98
N VAL A 31 10.25 -6.07 -19.91
CA VAL A 31 10.61 -7.50 -19.98
C VAL A 31 9.49 -8.39 -20.52
N ARG A 32 8.26 -7.87 -20.60
CA ARG A 32 7.13 -8.56 -21.23
C ARG A 32 6.94 -8.21 -22.71
N GLY A 33 7.79 -7.35 -23.27
CA GLY A 33 7.67 -6.88 -24.64
C GLY A 33 6.46 -6.00 -24.92
N LYS A 34 5.99 -5.25 -23.89
CA LYS A 34 4.78 -4.41 -23.95
C LYS A 34 5.07 -2.91 -23.94
N LEU A 35 6.33 -2.54 -23.75
CA LEU A 35 6.73 -1.15 -23.60
C LEU A 35 6.84 -0.42 -24.95
N VAL A 36 7.28 -1.11 -25.99
CA VAL A 36 7.44 -0.60 -27.35
C VAL A 36 6.69 -1.45 -28.37
N PRO A 37 6.28 -0.89 -29.50
CA PRO A 37 5.72 -1.67 -30.59
C PRO A 37 6.74 -2.68 -31.14
N GLN A 38 6.26 -3.88 -31.48
CA GLN A 38 7.05 -4.91 -32.12
C GLN A 38 7.14 -4.66 -33.62
N ASP A 39 8.32 -4.90 -34.21
CA ASP A 39 8.55 -4.78 -35.64
C ASP A 39 8.75 -6.19 -36.22
N PRO A 40 7.84 -6.66 -37.11
CA PRO A 40 8.00 -7.96 -37.76
C PRO A 40 9.25 -8.11 -38.63
N SER A 41 9.93 -7.00 -38.95
CA SER A 41 11.18 -7.00 -39.71
C SER A 41 12.44 -7.23 -38.85
N ASP A 42 12.31 -7.15 -37.52
CA ASP A 42 13.43 -7.43 -36.62
C ASP A 42 13.87 -8.89 -36.73
N GLU A 43 15.17 -9.13 -36.66
CA GLU A 43 15.72 -10.48 -36.63
C GLU A 43 15.28 -11.22 -35.35
N PRO A 44 14.58 -12.37 -35.43
CA PRO A 44 14.09 -13.07 -34.27
C PRO A 44 15.21 -13.41 -33.25
N ALA A 45 14.91 -13.36 -31.94
CA ALA A 45 15.85 -13.69 -30.87
C ALA A 45 16.46 -15.08 -30.97
N ARG A 46 15.80 -16.01 -31.67
CA ARG A 46 16.34 -17.34 -31.98
C ARG A 46 17.65 -17.27 -32.79
N GLU A 47 17.76 -16.35 -33.75
CA GLU A 47 18.98 -16.17 -34.52
C GLU A 47 20.06 -15.51 -33.67
N LEU A 48 19.71 -14.57 -32.82
CA LEU A 48 20.61 -14.01 -31.80
C LEU A 48 21.19 -15.10 -30.91
N LEU A 49 20.38 -16.03 -30.41
CA LEU A 49 20.83 -17.16 -29.57
C LEU A 49 21.81 -18.06 -30.31
N LYS A 50 21.64 -18.26 -31.62
CA LYS A 50 22.63 -19.03 -32.44
C LYS A 50 23.97 -18.29 -32.52
N ARG A 51 23.97 -16.97 -32.71
CA ARG A 51 25.18 -16.14 -32.71
C ARG A 51 25.90 -16.20 -31.37
N ILE A 52 25.17 -16.09 -30.26
CA ILE A 52 25.71 -16.22 -28.91
C ILE A 52 26.36 -17.59 -28.70
N ALA A 53 25.69 -18.66 -29.13
CA ALA A 53 26.24 -20.02 -29.03
C ALA A 53 27.52 -20.20 -29.85
N ALA A 54 27.56 -19.65 -31.07
CA ALA A 54 28.73 -19.67 -31.93
C ALA A 54 29.90 -18.86 -31.32
N GLU A 55 29.62 -17.65 -30.80
CA GLU A 55 30.60 -16.83 -30.10
C GLU A 55 31.22 -17.57 -28.89
N LYS A 56 30.37 -18.16 -28.05
CA LYS A 56 30.84 -18.96 -26.89
C LYS A 56 31.71 -20.15 -27.33
N ALA A 57 31.31 -20.87 -28.37
CA ALA A 57 32.07 -22.00 -28.91
C ALA A 57 33.48 -21.54 -29.42
N ARG A 58 33.52 -20.40 -30.10
CA ARG A 58 34.76 -19.78 -30.55
C ARG A 58 35.69 -19.44 -29.38
N LEU A 59 35.14 -18.74 -28.37
CA LEU A 59 35.91 -18.32 -27.18
C LEU A 59 36.44 -19.53 -26.37
N VAL A 60 35.70 -20.65 -26.34
CA VAL A 60 36.16 -21.89 -25.74
C VAL A 60 37.33 -22.51 -26.56
N THR A 61 37.21 -22.50 -27.89
CA THR A 61 38.28 -23.03 -28.78
C THR A 61 39.55 -22.17 -28.69
N GLU A 62 39.40 -20.87 -28.53
CA GLU A 62 40.53 -19.93 -28.33
C GLU A 62 41.12 -19.99 -26.92
N GLY A 63 40.57 -20.85 -26.01
CA GLY A 63 41.06 -20.97 -24.65
C GLY A 63 40.70 -19.76 -23.73
N LYS A 64 39.90 -18.82 -24.22
CA LYS A 64 39.46 -17.64 -23.46
C LYS A 64 38.33 -17.94 -22.49
N LEU A 65 37.56 -18.99 -22.74
CA LEU A 65 36.50 -19.47 -21.87
C LEU A 65 36.69 -20.93 -21.52
N LYS A 66 36.38 -21.27 -20.25
CA LYS A 66 36.31 -22.69 -19.82
C LYS A 66 35.02 -23.30 -20.34
N LYS A 67 35.11 -24.56 -20.80
CA LYS A 67 33.93 -25.35 -21.18
C LYS A 67 32.96 -25.47 -19.99
N GLN A 68 31.77 -24.99 -20.15
CA GLN A 68 30.71 -24.98 -19.12
C GLN A 68 29.89 -26.28 -19.23
N LYS A 69 29.30 -26.71 -18.10
CA LYS A 69 28.31 -27.80 -18.12
C LYS A 69 27.03 -27.29 -18.83
N PRO A 70 26.41 -28.17 -19.66
CA PRO A 70 25.13 -27.80 -20.28
C PRO A 70 24.10 -27.45 -19.21
N LEU A 71 23.33 -26.40 -19.45
CA LEU A 71 22.18 -26.06 -18.65
C LEU A 71 20.97 -26.88 -19.10
N THR A 72 20.08 -27.19 -18.16
CA THR A 72 18.82 -27.91 -18.44
C THR A 72 17.99 -27.15 -19.48
N GLU A 73 17.24 -27.88 -20.30
CA GLU A 73 16.29 -27.27 -21.23
C GLU A 73 15.11 -26.66 -20.46
N ILE A 74 14.60 -25.55 -20.97
CA ILE A 74 13.45 -24.84 -20.39
C ILE A 74 12.18 -25.56 -20.80
N THR A 75 11.45 -26.11 -19.85
CA THR A 75 10.16 -26.75 -20.09
C THR A 75 9.04 -25.71 -20.25
N ASN A 76 7.93 -26.07 -20.87
CA ASN A 76 6.79 -25.15 -21.02
C ASN A 76 6.19 -24.73 -19.65
N GLU A 77 6.28 -25.61 -18.66
CA GLU A 77 5.76 -25.38 -17.29
C GLU A 77 6.60 -24.37 -16.50
N GLU A 78 7.88 -24.24 -16.85
CA GLU A 78 8.80 -23.29 -16.19
C GLU A 78 8.67 -21.85 -16.74
N ARG A 79 7.99 -21.66 -17.88
CA ARG A 79 7.83 -20.35 -18.51
C ARG A 79 6.82 -19.50 -17.72
N PRO A 80 7.22 -18.32 -17.20
CA PRO A 80 6.34 -17.50 -16.37
C PRO A 80 5.13 -16.90 -17.10
N PHE A 81 5.25 -16.67 -18.42
CA PHE A 81 4.21 -16.13 -19.30
C PHE A 81 4.56 -16.40 -20.77
N GLU A 82 3.60 -16.18 -21.66
CA GLU A 82 3.83 -16.27 -23.11
C GLU A 82 4.60 -15.05 -23.62
N LEU A 83 5.56 -15.30 -24.49
CA LEU A 83 6.39 -14.25 -25.11
C LEU A 83 5.76 -13.72 -26.39
N PRO A 84 6.02 -12.44 -26.75
CA PRO A 84 5.70 -11.93 -28.06
C PRO A 84 6.38 -12.71 -29.20
N VAL A 85 5.82 -12.58 -30.41
CA VAL A 85 6.41 -13.20 -31.60
C VAL A 85 7.81 -12.66 -31.81
N GLY A 86 8.75 -13.56 -32.08
CA GLY A 86 10.17 -13.18 -32.28
C GLY A 86 11.03 -13.18 -31.02
N TRP A 87 10.41 -13.27 -29.82
CA TRP A 87 11.13 -13.41 -28.56
C TRP A 87 11.38 -14.88 -28.20
N GLU A 88 12.39 -15.14 -27.38
CA GLU A 88 12.72 -16.49 -26.90
C GLU A 88 13.07 -16.48 -25.41
N TRP A 89 12.64 -17.51 -24.68
CA TRP A 89 13.13 -17.74 -23.30
C TRP A 89 14.54 -18.25 -23.34
N SER A 90 15.41 -17.64 -22.53
CA SER A 90 16.78 -18.08 -22.32
C SER A 90 17.14 -18.10 -20.84
N GLN A 91 18.34 -18.53 -20.52
CA GLN A 91 18.89 -18.52 -19.16
C GLN A 91 20.09 -17.56 -19.11
N ILE A 92 20.28 -16.87 -17.97
CA ILE A 92 21.42 -15.94 -17.80
C ILE A 92 22.74 -16.65 -18.14
N GLY A 93 22.92 -17.90 -17.73
CA GLY A 93 24.13 -18.65 -18.07
C GLY A 93 24.32 -18.96 -19.55
N ARG A 94 23.25 -18.94 -20.38
CA ARG A 94 23.37 -19.11 -21.84
C ARG A 94 23.79 -17.83 -22.54
N ILE A 95 23.37 -16.67 -22.05
CA ILE A 95 23.62 -15.36 -22.64
C ILE A 95 24.83 -14.62 -22.03
N SER A 96 25.57 -15.21 -21.11
CA SER A 96 26.78 -14.63 -20.50
C SER A 96 28.03 -15.43 -20.85
N SER A 97 29.18 -14.78 -20.89
CA SER A 97 30.47 -15.47 -21.06
C SER A 97 30.75 -16.40 -19.89
N ASP A 98 30.59 -15.88 -18.68
CA ASP A 98 30.72 -16.64 -17.43
C ASP A 98 29.84 -16.02 -16.34
N VAL A 99 29.64 -16.77 -15.24
CA VAL A 99 29.09 -16.28 -13.99
C VAL A 99 30.07 -16.69 -12.89
N GLN A 100 30.80 -15.71 -12.36
CA GLN A 100 31.99 -15.95 -11.54
C GLN A 100 31.93 -15.16 -10.23
N TYR A 101 32.39 -15.78 -9.14
CA TYR A 101 32.62 -15.10 -7.87
C TYR A 101 33.86 -14.20 -7.93
N GLY A 102 33.82 -13.10 -7.17
CA GLY A 102 34.94 -12.18 -7.09
C GLY A 102 36.11 -12.69 -6.25
N PHE A 103 37.14 -11.90 -6.20
CA PHE A 103 38.40 -12.20 -5.51
C PHE A 103 38.28 -11.95 -4.00
N THR A 104 38.90 -12.82 -3.21
CA THR A 104 38.95 -12.66 -1.77
C THR A 104 40.23 -11.93 -1.38
N ALA A 105 40.12 -10.63 -1.15
CA ALA A 105 41.21 -9.78 -0.68
C ALA A 105 40.70 -8.78 0.36
N SER A 106 41.62 -8.24 1.14
CA SER A 106 41.37 -7.08 1.99
C SER A 106 41.53 -5.80 1.17
N ALA A 107 40.61 -4.85 1.38
CA ALA A 107 40.73 -3.52 0.79
C ALA A 107 41.93 -2.77 1.39
N ASN A 108 42.75 -2.15 0.56
CA ASN A 108 43.89 -1.37 0.98
C ASN A 108 43.86 0.01 0.31
N HIS A 109 43.59 1.05 1.10
CA HIS A 109 43.52 2.42 0.61
C HIS A 109 44.89 3.03 0.23
N GLN A 110 45.99 2.34 0.60
CA GLN A 110 47.34 2.73 0.25
C GLN A 110 47.85 2.05 -1.04
N SER A 111 47.20 0.98 -1.46
CA SER A 111 47.50 0.30 -2.75
C SER A 111 46.85 1.08 -3.88
N GLY A 112 47.59 1.17 -4.99
CA GLY A 112 47.05 1.70 -6.25
C GLY A 112 46.18 0.68 -6.99
N GLU A 113 46.27 0.63 -8.32
CA GLU A 113 45.58 -0.36 -9.15
C GLU A 113 46.16 -1.78 -8.97
N PRO A 114 45.28 -2.82 -9.06
CA PRO A 114 43.89 -2.73 -9.45
C PRO A 114 42.97 -2.33 -8.27
N LEU A 115 41.92 -1.59 -8.59
CA LEU A 115 40.88 -1.23 -7.65
C LEU A 115 40.00 -2.45 -7.29
N LEU A 116 39.58 -2.57 -6.03
CA LEU A 116 38.72 -3.66 -5.55
C LEU A 116 37.29 -3.15 -5.35
N LEU A 117 36.41 -3.39 -6.31
CA LEU A 117 35.00 -3.04 -6.23
C LEU A 117 34.29 -3.89 -5.16
N ARG A 118 33.68 -3.24 -4.16
CA ARG A 118 32.90 -3.87 -3.09
C ARG A 118 31.44 -3.48 -3.20
N ILE A 119 30.55 -4.22 -2.49
CA ILE A 119 29.13 -3.91 -2.39
C ILE A 119 28.89 -2.48 -1.87
N THR A 120 29.70 -2.04 -0.92
CA THR A 120 29.60 -0.71 -0.29
C THR A 120 29.93 0.43 -1.22
N ASP A 121 30.71 0.17 -2.27
CA ASP A 121 31.13 1.18 -3.26
C ASP A 121 30.04 1.42 -4.32
N ILE A 122 29.03 0.53 -4.41
CA ILE A 122 27.90 0.64 -5.32
C ILE A 122 26.75 1.35 -4.59
N GLN A 123 26.50 2.62 -4.93
CA GLN A 123 25.42 3.41 -4.35
C GLN A 123 24.56 4.05 -5.44
N ASN A 124 23.24 3.91 -5.34
CA ASN A 124 22.30 4.46 -6.32
C ASN A 124 22.64 4.08 -7.78
N ASP A 125 23.02 2.81 -7.96
CA ASP A 125 23.43 2.24 -9.26
C ASP A 125 24.64 2.95 -9.91
N ARG A 126 25.49 3.54 -9.09
CA ARG A 126 26.71 4.27 -9.51
C ARG A 126 27.89 3.87 -8.62
N VAL A 127 29.09 4.01 -9.17
CA VAL A 127 30.36 3.83 -8.45
C VAL A 127 31.20 5.08 -8.61
N ASN A 128 31.66 5.63 -7.51
CA ASN A 128 32.68 6.66 -7.51
C ASN A 128 34.06 5.99 -7.49
N TRP A 129 34.62 5.74 -8.65
CA TRP A 129 35.89 5.02 -8.81
C TRP A 129 37.06 5.66 -8.07
N SER A 130 37.06 6.98 -7.86
CA SER A 130 38.12 7.67 -7.11
C SER A 130 38.16 7.34 -5.61
N SER A 131 37.08 6.81 -5.07
CA SER A 131 36.97 6.39 -3.66
C SER A 131 37.09 4.86 -3.47
N VAL A 132 37.14 4.08 -4.55
CA VAL A 132 37.31 2.61 -4.49
C VAL A 132 38.74 2.29 -4.07
N PRO A 133 38.97 1.50 -3.00
CA PRO A 133 40.30 1.11 -2.58
C PRO A 133 40.94 0.12 -3.56
N GLY A 134 42.27 0.08 -3.58
CA GLY A 134 43.04 -0.97 -4.24
C GLY A 134 43.06 -2.27 -3.44
N CYS A 135 43.73 -3.30 -3.99
CA CYS A 135 44.03 -4.53 -3.30
C CYS A 135 45.32 -5.17 -3.79
N ASP A 136 45.89 -6.04 -2.96
CA ASP A 136 47.05 -6.83 -3.33
C ASP A 136 46.61 -8.10 -4.05
N ILE A 137 46.89 -8.18 -5.35
CA ILE A 137 46.58 -9.32 -6.22
C ILE A 137 47.75 -9.56 -7.19
N SER A 138 48.08 -10.81 -7.46
CA SER A 138 49.16 -11.11 -8.39
C SER A 138 48.77 -10.80 -9.84
N PRO A 139 49.70 -10.36 -10.70
CA PRO A 139 49.40 -10.03 -12.11
C PRO A 139 48.79 -11.21 -12.90
N ARG A 140 49.06 -12.44 -12.51
CA ARG A 140 48.45 -13.63 -13.12
C ARG A 140 46.99 -13.81 -12.73
N GLU A 141 46.61 -13.43 -11.51
CA GLU A 141 45.26 -13.57 -10.99
C GLU A 141 44.36 -12.42 -11.50
N ILE A 142 44.91 -11.21 -11.72
CA ILE A 142 44.15 -10.07 -12.24
C ILE A 142 43.36 -10.46 -13.47
N THR A 143 43.98 -11.12 -14.44
CA THR A 143 43.38 -11.51 -15.72
C THR A 143 42.06 -12.33 -15.52
N GLY A 144 41.95 -13.06 -14.41
CA GLY A 144 40.76 -13.86 -14.09
C GLY A 144 39.61 -13.04 -13.47
N TYR A 145 39.92 -11.92 -12.83
CA TYR A 145 38.95 -11.12 -12.04
C TYR A 145 38.78 -9.71 -12.56
N GLU A 146 39.50 -9.33 -13.61
CA GLU A 146 39.41 -7.99 -14.19
C GLU A 146 38.01 -7.71 -14.73
N LEU A 147 37.46 -6.55 -14.35
CA LEU A 147 36.19 -6.04 -14.84
C LEU A 147 36.36 -5.35 -16.19
N LYS A 148 35.35 -5.48 -17.02
CA LYS A 148 35.27 -4.83 -18.33
C LYS A 148 33.96 -4.09 -18.47
N ASP A 149 33.98 -3.04 -19.30
CA ASP A 149 32.74 -2.35 -19.66
C ASP A 149 31.73 -3.34 -20.26
N GLY A 150 30.50 -3.31 -19.74
CA GLY A 150 29.44 -4.25 -20.09
C GLY A 150 29.33 -5.47 -19.17
N ASP A 151 30.28 -5.71 -18.27
CA ASP A 151 30.10 -6.69 -17.20
C ASP A 151 29.02 -6.23 -16.21
N ILE A 152 28.28 -7.17 -15.65
CA ILE A 152 27.29 -6.86 -14.59
C ILE A 152 27.71 -7.58 -13.32
N VAL A 153 27.82 -6.84 -12.21
CA VAL A 153 28.12 -7.41 -10.91
C VAL A 153 26.86 -7.43 -10.04
N ILE A 154 26.65 -8.53 -9.30
CA ILE A 154 25.47 -8.75 -8.46
C ILE A 154 25.92 -9.02 -7.03
N ALA A 155 25.29 -8.35 -6.06
CA ALA A 155 25.49 -8.60 -4.65
C ALA A 155 24.87 -9.94 -4.24
N ARG A 156 25.68 -10.83 -3.60
CA ARG A 156 25.25 -12.21 -3.29
C ARG A 156 24.68 -12.39 -1.89
N THR A 157 24.92 -11.49 -0.95
CA THR A 157 24.61 -11.69 0.47
C THR A 157 24.06 -10.44 1.16
N GLY A 158 23.34 -10.65 2.27
CA GLY A 158 22.88 -9.59 3.16
C GLY A 158 21.71 -8.77 2.64
N GLY A 159 21.48 -7.61 3.23
CA GLY A 159 20.37 -6.71 2.86
C GLY A 159 20.44 -6.12 1.44
N THR A 160 21.55 -6.33 0.73
CA THR A 160 21.77 -5.87 -0.65
C THR A 160 21.69 -6.98 -1.68
N ILE A 161 21.32 -8.21 -1.24
CA ILE A 161 21.25 -9.38 -2.13
C ILE A 161 20.47 -9.06 -3.41
N GLY A 162 21.01 -9.47 -4.55
CA GLY A 162 20.38 -9.28 -5.86
C GLY A 162 20.55 -7.90 -6.49
N LYS A 163 21.02 -6.88 -5.75
CA LYS A 163 21.33 -5.59 -6.36
C LYS A 163 22.43 -5.76 -7.39
N SER A 164 22.21 -5.21 -8.58
CA SER A 164 23.11 -5.33 -9.73
C SER A 164 23.69 -3.97 -10.10
N TYR A 165 24.90 -3.97 -10.64
CA TYR A 165 25.56 -2.78 -11.22
C TYR A 165 26.16 -3.16 -12.58
N LEU A 166 25.84 -2.36 -13.60
CA LEU A 166 26.41 -2.47 -14.93
C LEU A 166 27.71 -1.65 -14.99
N VAL A 167 28.84 -2.31 -15.21
CA VAL A 167 30.13 -1.66 -15.34
C VAL A 167 30.18 -0.84 -16.64
N SER A 168 30.44 0.45 -16.52
CA SER A 168 30.52 1.36 -17.67
C SER A 168 31.51 2.49 -17.40
N GLY A 169 32.24 2.93 -18.44
CA GLY A 169 33.18 4.03 -18.34
C GLY A 169 34.38 3.72 -17.44
N LEU A 170 34.82 2.49 -17.40
CA LEU A 170 35.94 2.04 -16.57
C LEU A 170 37.27 2.55 -17.16
N THR A 171 37.95 3.47 -16.44
CA THR A 171 39.23 4.07 -16.84
C THR A 171 40.43 3.49 -16.08
N HIS A 172 40.17 2.60 -15.10
CA HIS A 172 41.14 2.01 -14.20
C HIS A 172 41.13 0.51 -14.30
N SER A 173 42.25 -0.17 -14.02
CA SER A 173 42.22 -1.61 -13.80
C SER A 173 41.44 -1.88 -12.49
N ALA A 174 40.42 -2.71 -12.57
CA ALA A 174 39.58 -3.02 -11.42
C ALA A 174 39.22 -4.51 -11.38
N VAL A 175 39.16 -5.05 -10.18
CA VAL A 175 38.65 -6.39 -9.84
C VAL A 175 37.47 -6.26 -8.87
N PHE A 176 36.74 -7.33 -8.63
CA PHE A 176 35.58 -7.31 -7.76
C PHE A 176 35.69 -8.28 -6.58
N ALA A 177 35.15 -7.87 -5.43
CA ALA A 177 35.25 -8.62 -4.18
C ALA A 177 34.38 -9.88 -4.19
N SER A 178 34.74 -10.88 -3.39
CA SER A 178 34.08 -12.20 -3.31
C SER A 178 32.61 -12.17 -2.89
N TYR A 179 32.11 -11.06 -2.35
CA TYR A 179 30.70 -10.83 -2.07
C TYR A 179 29.88 -10.38 -3.29
N LEU A 180 30.55 -10.20 -4.43
CA LEU A 180 29.94 -9.94 -5.72
C LEU A 180 30.08 -11.16 -6.63
N ILE A 181 29.09 -11.33 -7.53
CA ILE A 181 29.13 -12.30 -8.62
C ILE A 181 29.06 -11.52 -9.91
N ARG A 182 30.00 -11.75 -10.84
CA ARG A 182 30.00 -11.15 -12.16
C ARG A 182 29.21 -12.00 -13.14
N ILE A 183 28.36 -11.38 -13.93
CA ILE A 183 27.82 -11.86 -15.20
C ILE A 183 28.71 -11.25 -16.28
N GLY A 184 29.58 -12.04 -16.89
CA GLY A 184 30.52 -11.58 -17.91
C GLY A 184 29.81 -11.32 -19.24
N ARG A 185 30.17 -10.22 -19.91
CA ARG A 185 29.57 -9.84 -21.19
C ARG A 185 30.00 -10.77 -22.33
N LEU A 186 29.18 -10.83 -23.37
CA LEU A 186 29.47 -11.30 -24.72
C LEU A 186 29.25 -10.15 -25.71
N ASP A 187 29.99 -10.13 -26.82
CA ASP A 187 29.84 -9.08 -27.80
C ASP A 187 28.48 -9.11 -28.52
N SER A 188 27.90 -10.32 -28.64
CA SER A 188 26.56 -10.53 -29.19
C SER A 188 25.39 -10.18 -28.26
N ILE A 189 25.64 -9.63 -27.05
CA ILE A 189 24.62 -9.30 -26.05
C ILE A 189 24.63 -7.79 -25.78
N PHE A 190 23.45 -7.20 -25.68
CA PHE A 190 23.27 -5.82 -25.21
C PHE A 190 23.08 -5.81 -23.68
N PRO A 191 24.14 -5.46 -22.91
CA PRO A 191 24.12 -5.63 -21.45
C PRO A 191 23.09 -4.73 -20.76
N ASN A 192 22.73 -3.59 -21.36
CA ASN A 192 21.71 -2.68 -20.82
C ASN A 192 20.33 -3.36 -20.75
N PHE A 193 19.96 -4.20 -21.74
CA PHE A 193 18.72 -4.96 -21.68
C PHE A 193 18.75 -5.99 -20.55
N THR A 194 19.88 -6.68 -20.36
CA THR A 194 20.08 -7.57 -19.21
C THR A 194 19.95 -6.80 -17.89
N LYS A 195 20.46 -5.58 -17.82
CA LYS A 195 20.32 -4.70 -16.64
C LYS A 195 18.87 -4.31 -16.39
N VAL A 196 18.07 -4.02 -17.42
CA VAL A 196 16.62 -3.78 -17.32
C VAL A 196 15.91 -5.01 -16.71
N PHE A 197 16.24 -6.21 -17.22
CA PHE A 197 15.68 -7.45 -16.65
C PHE A 197 16.03 -7.61 -15.15
N LEU A 198 17.27 -7.35 -14.75
CA LEU A 198 17.73 -7.44 -13.35
C LEU A 198 17.08 -6.40 -12.42
N GLY A 199 16.38 -5.41 -12.96
CA GLY A 199 15.53 -4.48 -12.20
C GLY A 199 14.07 -4.91 -12.10
N SER A 200 13.60 -5.88 -12.89
CA SER A 200 12.19 -6.26 -13.00
C SER A 200 11.71 -7.11 -11.82
N GLN A 201 10.40 -7.14 -11.59
CA GLN A 201 9.80 -8.05 -10.60
C GLN A 201 9.98 -9.52 -10.98
N LEU A 202 10.05 -9.83 -12.28
CA LEU A 202 10.31 -11.19 -12.78
C LEU A 202 11.66 -11.71 -12.26
N TYR A 203 12.71 -10.88 -12.32
CA TYR A 203 14.02 -11.23 -11.75
C TYR A 203 13.96 -11.45 -10.24
N TRP A 204 13.35 -10.50 -9.51
CA TRP A 204 13.29 -10.56 -8.06
C TRP A 204 12.51 -11.77 -7.54
N LYS A 205 11.39 -12.12 -8.18
CA LYS A 205 10.61 -13.32 -7.84
C LYS A 205 11.44 -14.59 -8.01
N GLN A 206 12.15 -14.73 -9.12
CA GLN A 206 13.02 -15.87 -9.36
C GLN A 206 14.20 -15.93 -8.39
N LEU A 207 14.81 -14.77 -8.10
CA LEU A 207 15.94 -14.65 -7.19
C LEU A 207 15.56 -15.12 -5.78
N TYR A 208 14.44 -14.64 -5.24
CA TYR A 208 13.98 -15.01 -3.90
C TYR A 208 13.55 -16.48 -3.82
N ALA A 209 12.92 -17.02 -4.85
CA ALA A 209 12.57 -18.44 -4.91
C ALA A 209 13.81 -19.35 -4.88
N ASN A 210 14.94 -18.89 -5.43
CA ASN A 210 16.20 -19.63 -5.49
C ASN A 210 17.22 -19.22 -4.40
N SER A 211 16.86 -18.31 -3.48
CA SER A 211 17.73 -17.92 -2.37
C SER A 211 17.66 -18.96 -1.24
N MET A 212 18.83 -19.40 -0.74
CA MET A 212 18.93 -20.35 0.36
C MET A 212 19.28 -19.64 1.67
N GLY A 213 18.69 -20.09 2.78
CA GLY A 213 19.05 -19.70 4.15
C GLY A 213 17.96 -18.96 4.92
N THR A 214 17.64 -19.45 6.11
CA THR A 214 16.63 -18.87 7.03
C THR A 214 17.12 -17.65 7.82
N GLY A 215 18.44 -17.41 7.89
CA GLY A 215 19.03 -16.31 8.66
C GLY A 215 19.72 -15.23 7.83
N GLN A 216 20.42 -15.60 6.76
CA GLN A 216 20.96 -14.66 5.77
C GLN A 216 20.73 -15.22 4.37
N PRO A 217 19.82 -14.62 3.58
CA PRO A 217 19.62 -15.07 2.21
C PRO A 217 20.92 -14.92 1.41
N ASN A 218 21.27 -15.99 0.65
CA ASN A 218 22.47 -16.03 -0.17
C ASN A 218 22.14 -16.59 -1.54
N VAL A 219 22.61 -15.94 -2.60
CA VAL A 219 22.48 -16.39 -3.97
C VAL A 219 23.83 -16.92 -4.45
N ASN A 220 23.80 -18.08 -5.09
CA ASN A 220 24.99 -18.68 -5.68
C ASN A 220 25.02 -18.54 -7.21
N GLY A 221 26.20 -18.72 -7.78
CA GLY A 221 26.39 -18.60 -9.24
C GLY A 221 25.59 -19.61 -10.05
N THR A 222 25.26 -20.77 -9.50
CA THR A 222 24.42 -21.79 -10.17
C THR A 222 22.98 -21.32 -10.27
N ALA A 223 22.43 -20.78 -9.19
CA ALA A 223 21.09 -20.20 -9.18
C ALA A 223 20.98 -19.03 -10.18
N LEU A 224 21.98 -18.13 -10.19
CA LEU A 224 22.00 -17.02 -11.17
C LEU A 224 22.07 -17.51 -12.62
N LYS A 225 22.84 -18.56 -12.91
CA LYS A 225 22.92 -19.14 -14.27
C LYS A 225 21.58 -19.67 -14.75
N GLY A 226 20.78 -20.24 -13.84
CA GLY A 226 19.47 -20.83 -14.14
C GLY A 226 18.33 -19.82 -14.29
N LEU A 227 18.49 -18.55 -13.92
CA LEU A 227 17.41 -17.56 -14.02
C LEU A 227 16.94 -17.39 -15.46
N LEU A 228 15.63 -17.44 -15.64
CA LEU A 228 14.99 -17.30 -16.94
C LEU A 228 14.88 -15.81 -17.30
N ILE A 229 15.39 -15.47 -18.48
CA ILE A 229 15.30 -14.14 -19.07
C ILE A 229 14.53 -14.21 -20.39
N PRO A 230 13.53 -13.33 -20.61
CA PRO A 230 12.89 -13.17 -21.91
C PRO A 230 13.83 -12.36 -22.81
N LEU A 231 14.27 -12.93 -23.92
CA LEU A 231 15.20 -12.29 -24.85
C LEU A 231 14.45 -11.76 -26.05
N ALA A 232 14.53 -10.46 -26.25
CA ALA A 232 13.99 -9.76 -27.42
C ALA A 232 14.92 -9.83 -28.63
N PRO A 233 14.43 -9.58 -29.87
CA PRO A 233 15.25 -9.17 -30.99
C PRO A 233 16.20 -8.04 -30.63
N MET A 234 17.43 -8.02 -31.18
CA MET A 234 18.46 -7.05 -30.81
C MET A 234 18.01 -5.59 -31.01
N GLU A 235 17.39 -5.30 -32.12
CA GLU A 235 16.89 -3.95 -32.42
C GLU A 235 15.77 -3.53 -31.48
N GLU A 236 14.91 -4.47 -31.08
CA GLU A 236 13.88 -4.22 -30.09
C GLU A 236 14.48 -4.01 -28.67
N GLN A 237 15.56 -4.72 -28.29
CA GLN A 237 16.27 -4.46 -27.03
C GLN A 237 16.74 -3.00 -26.96
N HIS A 238 17.31 -2.46 -28.07
CA HIS A 238 17.74 -1.06 -28.13
C HIS A 238 16.57 -0.09 -27.96
N ARG A 239 15.43 -0.35 -28.64
CA ARG A 239 14.23 0.48 -28.51
C ARG A 239 13.65 0.43 -27.08
N ILE A 240 13.63 -0.77 -26.46
CA ILE A 240 13.18 -0.95 -25.08
C ILE A 240 14.05 -0.15 -24.11
N VAL A 241 15.37 -0.29 -24.17
CA VAL A 241 16.29 0.40 -23.27
C VAL A 241 16.16 1.91 -23.43
N ALA A 242 16.15 2.43 -24.66
CA ALA A 242 15.96 3.85 -24.90
C ALA A 242 14.63 4.38 -24.31
N LYS A 243 13.55 3.59 -24.41
CA LYS A 243 12.25 3.98 -23.84
C LYS A 243 12.23 3.88 -22.32
N VAL A 244 12.90 2.89 -21.73
CA VAL A 244 13.09 2.78 -20.28
C VAL A 244 13.84 4.00 -19.75
N ASP A 245 14.96 4.38 -20.38
CA ASP A 245 15.78 5.53 -19.96
C ASP A 245 14.99 6.84 -20.05
N GLU A 246 14.20 7.04 -21.12
CA GLU A 246 13.30 8.19 -21.27
C GLU A 246 12.29 8.26 -20.13
N LEU A 247 11.60 7.15 -19.84
CA LEU A 247 10.56 7.08 -18.81
C LEU A 247 11.13 7.17 -17.39
N MET A 248 12.32 6.58 -17.14
CA MET A 248 12.99 6.72 -15.84
C MET A 248 13.44 8.16 -15.60
N THR A 249 13.94 8.85 -16.63
CA THR A 249 14.25 10.28 -16.55
C THR A 249 13.02 11.14 -16.26
N LEU A 250 11.87 10.77 -16.81
CA LEU A 250 10.60 11.42 -16.50
C LEU A 250 10.21 11.18 -15.02
N CYS A 251 10.34 9.94 -14.53
CA CYS A 251 10.10 9.62 -13.12
C CYS A 251 11.02 10.42 -12.18
N ASP A 252 12.32 10.60 -12.53
CA ASP A 252 13.27 11.39 -11.74
C ASP A 252 12.84 12.86 -11.65
N ARG A 253 12.39 13.44 -12.79
CA ARG A 253 11.85 14.81 -12.80
C ARG A 253 10.58 14.97 -11.97
N MET A 254 9.66 14.00 -12.06
CA MET A 254 8.42 14.03 -11.28
C MET A 254 8.71 13.94 -9.79
N GLU A 255 9.66 13.10 -9.37
CA GLU A 255 10.07 12.95 -7.98
C GLU A 255 10.71 14.24 -7.44
N ALA A 256 11.60 14.87 -8.21
CA ALA A 256 12.19 16.16 -7.86
C ALA A 256 11.12 17.26 -7.76
N GLN A 257 10.22 17.35 -8.74
CA GLN A 257 9.12 18.30 -8.75
C GLN A 257 8.17 18.12 -7.55
N GLN A 258 7.89 16.87 -7.17
CA GLN A 258 7.06 16.57 -6.00
C GLN A 258 7.75 17.04 -4.71
N ALA A 259 9.05 16.74 -4.55
CA ALA A 259 9.83 17.16 -3.40
C ALA A 259 9.89 18.69 -3.27
N ASP A 260 10.15 19.40 -4.38
CA ASP A 260 10.16 20.86 -4.42
C ASP A 260 8.78 21.45 -4.08
N SER A 261 7.70 20.87 -4.63
CA SER A 261 6.32 21.30 -4.35
C SER A 261 5.96 21.07 -2.89
N GLU A 262 6.31 19.93 -2.30
CA GLU A 262 6.07 19.63 -0.88
C GLU A 262 6.85 20.60 0.03
N SER A 263 8.09 20.91 -0.32
CA SER A 263 8.91 21.88 0.42
C SER A 263 8.32 23.29 0.36
N ALA A 264 7.97 23.76 -0.83
CA ALA A 264 7.35 25.09 -1.04
C ALA A 264 6.00 25.19 -0.32
N HIS A 265 5.19 24.13 -0.38
CA HIS A 265 3.91 24.05 0.32
C HIS A 265 4.11 24.13 1.83
N GLY A 266 5.07 23.38 2.40
CA GLY A 266 5.38 23.44 3.82
C GLY A 266 5.81 24.82 4.28
N GLN A 267 6.66 25.50 3.50
CA GLN A 267 7.08 26.88 3.75
C GLN A 267 5.91 27.86 3.72
N LEU A 268 5.02 27.75 2.71
CA LEU A 268 3.84 28.61 2.59
C LEU A 268 2.92 28.45 3.80
N VAL A 269 2.62 27.21 4.19
CA VAL A 269 1.80 26.91 5.38
C VAL A 269 2.44 27.54 6.63
N GLN A 270 3.75 27.36 6.82
CA GLN A 270 4.44 27.89 7.98
C GLN A 270 4.36 29.43 8.04
N VAL A 271 4.64 30.12 6.93
CA VAL A 271 4.56 31.59 6.86
C VAL A 271 3.15 32.10 7.17
N LEU A 272 2.11 31.45 6.65
CA LEU A 272 0.72 31.82 6.92
C LEU A 272 0.36 31.59 8.40
N LEU A 273 0.77 30.48 9.00
CA LEU A 273 0.55 30.18 10.41
C LEU A 273 1.34 31.16 11.33
N ASP A 274 2.58 31.47 10.97
CA ASP A 274 3.39 32.44 11.70
C ASP A 274 2.78 33.85 11.67
N SER A 275 2.17 34.24 10.52
CA SER A 275 1.49 35.51 10.42
C SER A 275 0.33 35.68 11.41
N LEU A 276 -0.37 34.59 11.77
CA LEU A 276 -1.40 34.58 12.81
C LEU A 276 -0.83 34.79 14.22
N THR A 277 0.31 34.19 14.50
CA THR A 277 0.90 34.26 15.84
C THR A 277 1.59 35.58 16.12
N GLN A 278 2.19 36.19 15.08
CA GLN A 278 2.99 37.43 15.19
C GLN A 278 2.16 38.72 15.16
N THR A 279 0.93 38.68 14.65
CA THR A 279 0.06 39.87 14.62
C THR A 279 -0.26 40.41 16.01
N SER A 280 -0.11 41.72 16.21
CA SER A 280 -0.48 42.44 17.42
C SER A 280 -1.85 43.15 17.31
N ASP A 281 -2.34 43.38 16.08
CA ASP A 281 -3.63 44.02 15.80
C ASP A 281 -4.72 42.99 15.52
N ALA A 282 -5.91 43.22 16.10
CA ALA A 282 -7.08 42.36 15.92
C ALA A 282 -7.59 42.38 14.47
N THR A 283 -7.45 43.50 13.74
CA THR A 283 -7.86 43.63 12.34
C THR A 283 -6.98 42.81 11.42
N ASP A 284 -5.67 42.86 11.64
CA ASP A 284 -4.68 42.04 10.90
C ASP A 284 -4.86 40.55 11.19
N PHE A 285 -5.12 40.19 12.46
CA PHE A 285 -5.45 38.83 12.84
C PHE A 285 -6.68 38.31 12.10
N ALA A 286 -7.77 39.05 12.09
CA ALA A 286 -9.01 38.66 11.37
C ALA A 286 -8.76 38.49 9.88
N THR A 287 -7.98 39.39 9.26
CA THR A 287 -7.62 39.32 7.83
C THR A 287 -6.79 38.08 7.53
N ASN A 288 -5.78 37.79 8.34
CA ASN A 288 -4.91 36.58 8.16
C ASN A 288 -5.70 35.30 8.40
N TRP A 289 -6.59 35.29 9.41
CA TRP A 289 -7.48 34.16 9.67
C TRP A 289 -8.42 33.88 8.49
N GLN A 290 -9.02 34.95 7.92
CA GLN A 290 -9.88 34.82 6.75
C GLN A 290 -9.13 34.23 5.55
N ARG A 291 -7.90 34.70 5.25
CA ARG A 291 -7.07 34.17 4.18
C ARG A 291 -6.78 32.67 4.38
N LEU A 292 -6.48 32.28 5.62
CA LEU A 292 -6.24 30.87 5.94
C LEU A 292 -7.51 30.03 5.77
N ALA A 293 -8.67 30.57 6.16
CA ALA A 293 -9.95 29.89 6.02
C ALA A 293 -10.37 29.72 4.54
N GLU A 294 -10.14 30.72 3.70
CA GLU A 294 -10.44 30.66 2.26
C GLU A 294 -9.63 29.59 1.53
N HIS A 295 -8.39 29.36 1.97
CA HIS A 295 -7.48 28.39 1.37
C HIS A 295 -7.31 27.10 2.21
N PHE A 296 -8.17 26.89 3.20
CA PHE A 296 -8.02 25.80 4.17
C PHE A 296 -7.85 24.42 3.52
N HIS A 297 -8.66 24.11 2.53
CA HIS A 297 -8.67 22.82 1.85
C HIS A 297 -7.45 22.59 0.95
N THR A 298 -6.73 23.63 0.55
CA THR A 298 -5.49 23.53 -0.23
C THR A 298 -4.24 23.53 0.66
N LEU A 299 -4.31 24.16 1.84
CA LEU A 299 -3.20 24.30 2.78
C LEU A 299 -3.02 23.05 3.65
N PHE A 300 -4.11 22.43 4.11
CA PHE A 300 -4.03 21.31 5.06
C PHE A 300 -4.25 19.96 4.39
N THR A 301 -3.39 19.68 3.39
CA THR A 301 -3.40 18.44 2.57
C THR A 301 -2.37 17.41 3.01
N THR A 302 -1.55 17.71 4.02
CA THR A 302 -0.53 16.81 4.56
C THR A 302 -0.68 16.66 6.07
N GLU A 303 -0.23 15.53 6.63
CA GLU A 303 -0.23 15.34 8.08
C GLU A 303 0.62 16.39 8.79
N SER A 304 1.78 16.73 8.22
CA SER A 304 2.68 17.76 8.76
C SER A 304 2.03 19.15 8.80
N SER A 305 1.26 19.53 7.77
CA SER A 305 0.54 20.83 7.77
C SER A 305 -0.56 20.86 8.83
N ILE A 306 -1.27 19.75 9.04
CA ILE A 306 -2.29 19.64 10.10
C ILE A 306 -1.63 19.69 11.49
N ASP A 307 -0.48 19.02 11.68
CA ASP A 307 0.25 19.06 12.95
C ASP A 307 0.80 20.47 13.23
N ALA A 308 1.28 21.20 12.20
CA ALA A 308 1.65 22.61 12.32
C ALA A 308 0.45 23.49 12.73
N LEU A 309 -0.72 23.27 12.14
CA LEU A 309 -1.96 23.96 12.54
C LEU A 309 -2.28 23.70 14.01
N LYS A 310 -2.23 22.46 14.47
CA LYS A 310 -2.45 22.11 15.89
C LYS A 310 -1.51 22.88 16.83
N GLN A 311 -0.22 22.96 16.48
CA GLN A 311 0.74 23.72 17.29
C GLN A 311 0.43 25.22 17.30
N THR A 312 0.03 25.77 16.16
CA THR A 312 -0.40 27.18 16.06
C THR A 312 -1.64 27.46 16.91
N LEU A 313 -2.63 26.56 16.88
CA LEU A 313 -3.83 26.69 17.72
C LEU A 313 -3.49 26.69 19.21
N LEU A 314 -2.57 25.81 19.66
CA LEU A 314 -2.07 25.82 21.03
C LEU A 314 -1.35 27.12 21.37
N GLN A 315 -0.55 27.64 20.45
CA GLN A 315 0.15 28.92 20.66
C GLN A 315 -0.84 30.10 20.78
N LEU A 316 -1.84 30.16 19.90
CA LEU A 316 -2.89 31.19 19.95
C LEU A 316 -3.70 31.10 21.26
N ALA A 317 -3.96 29.90 21.74
CA ALA A 317 -4.65 29.65 22.99
C ALA A 317 -3.92 30.24 24.20
N VAL A 318 -2.59 29.99 24.31
CA VAL A 318 -1.79 30.45 25.46
C VAL A 318 -1.29 31.87 25.36
N THR A 319 -1.53 32.54 24.22
CA THR A 319 -1.26 33.97 24.00
C THR A 319 -2.52 34.85 24.03
N GLY A 320 -3.69 34.26 24.38
CA GLY A 320 -4.95 34.96 24.51
C GLY A 320 -5.60 35.44 23.20
N LYS A 321 -5.24 34.81 22.06
CA LYS A 321 -5.73 35.17 20.73
C LYS A 321 -6.84 34.25 20.20
N LEU A 322 -7.16 33.15 20.92
CA LEU A 322 -8.08 32.12 20.42
C LEU A 322 -9.54 32.35 20.82
N VAL A 323 -9.79 32.96 21.97
CA VAL A 323 -11.13 33.27 22.48
C VAL A 323 -11.21 34.71 22.92
N PRO A 324 -12.42 35.31 22.96
CA PRO A 324 -12.61 36.65 23.53
C PRO A 324 -12.17 36.66 25.01
N GLN A 325 -11.52 37.73 25.40
CA GLN A 325 -11.04 37.94 26.77
C GLN A 325 -12.14 38.41 27.71
N ASP A 326 -12.09 38.04 28.99
CA ASP A 326 -13.07 38.44 29.99
C ASP A 326 -12.94 39.93 30.38
N VAL A 327 -11.73 40.45 30.32
CA VAL A 327 -11.42 41.82 30.66
C VAL A 327 -10.94 42.59 29.43
N SER A 328 -11.71 43.60 29.01
CA SER A 328 -11.31 44.48 27.90
C SER A 328 -10.26 45.49 28.40
N GLY A 329 -9.09 45.51 27.78
CA GLY A 329 -8.01 46.43 28.14
C GLY A 329 -6.77 46.26 27.27
N CYS A 330 -5.80 47.16 27.42
CA CYS A 330 -4.51 47.06 26.74
C CYS A 330 -3.63 45.96 27.40
N LEU A 331 -2.71 45.42 26.61
CA LEU A 331 -1.71 44.48 27.10
C LEU A 331 -0.95 45.10 28.32
N GLN A 332 -0.85 44.37 29.40
CA GLN A 332 -0.02 44.69 30.54
C GLN A 332 1.19 43.77 30.56
N ASP A 333 2.41 44.31 30.55
CA ASP A 333 3.65 43.54 30.47
C ASP A 333 3.69 42.45 29.33
N GLY A 334 3.01 42.73 28.19
CA GLY A 334 2.94 41.84 27.07
C GLY A 334 1.88 40.71 27.17
N LEU A 335 1.12 40.68 28.29
CA LEU A 335 0.02 39.73 28.50
C LEU A 335 -1.36 40.39 28.28
N PRO A 336 -2.39 39.61 27.90
CA PRO A 336 -3.75 40.11 27.86
C PRO A 336 -4.21 40.64 29.20
N ALA A 337 -5.15 41.61 29.18
CA ALA A 337 -5.68 42.20 30.42
C ALA A 337 -6.34 41.11 31.29
N GLY A 338 -6.01 41.11 32.57
CA GLY A 338 -6.50 40.10 33.53
C GLY A 338 -5.74 38.77 33.56
N TRP A 339 -4.68 38.64 32.72
CA TRP A 339 -3.77 37.51 32.81
C TRP A 339 -2.59 37.84 33.70
N GLU A 340 -2.08 36.82 34.42
CA GLU A 340 -0.92 36.98 35.29
C GLU A 340 0.14 35.92 34.94
N GLU A 341 1.43 36.31 34.92
CA GLU A 341 2.51 35.34 34.80
C GLU A 341 2.86 34.82 36.21
N ILE A 342 2.56 33.55 36.46
CA ILE A 342 2.74 32.90 37.76
C ILE A 342 3.60 31.65 37.60
N ARG A 343 4.56 31.45 38.51
CA ARG A 343 5.35 30.21 38.52
C ARG A 343 4.52 29.02 39.02
N ILE A 344 4.77 27.84 38.48
CA ILE A 344 4.04 26.60 38.81
C ILE A 344 4.01 26.37 40.35
N GLU A 345 5.11 26.63 41.05
CA GLU A 345 5.17 26.46 42.52
C GLU A 345 4.16 27.27 43.32
N LYS A 346 3.58 28.29 42.75
CA LYS A 346 2.64 29.20 43.44
C LYS A 346 1.20 28.70 43.47
N PHE A 347 0.86 27.80 42.55
CA PHE A 347 -0.49 27.26 42.43
C PHE A 347 -0.56 25.74 42.24
N CYS A 348 0.63 25.06 42.26
CA CYS A 348 0.71 23.61 42.14
C CYS A 348 1.71 23.02 43.13
N THR A 349 1.43 21.79 43.55
CA THR A 349 2.43 20.95 44.20
C THR A 349 3.19 20.12 43.17
N VAL A 350 4.52 20.08 43.25
CA VAL A 350 5.39 19.33 42.35
C VAL A 350 6.18 18.29 43.13
N GLN A 351 6.06 17.01 42.72
CA GLN A 351 6.69 15.89 43.40
C GLN A 351 7.28 14.88 42.42
N GLY A 352 8.52 14.42 42.64
CA GLY A 352 9.12 13.31 41.94
C GLY A 352 8.58 11.96 42.35
N GLY A 353 8.66 10.98 41.47
CA GLY A 353 8.19 9.62 41.72
C GLY A 353 9.21 8.73 42.46
N ILE A 354 8.99 7.44 42.37
CA ILE A 354 9.71 6.41 43.13
C ILE A 354 10.89 5.88 42.31
N GLN A 355 12.05 5.79 42.97
CA GLN A 355 13.25 5.21 42.34
C GLN A 355 13.12 3.68 42.19
N LYS A 356 13.50 3.18 41.01
CA LYS A 356 13.59 1.74 40.75
C LYS A 356 14.74 1.11 41.50
N THR A 357 14.44 0.14 42.38
CA THR A 357 15.47 -0.62 43.14
C THR A 357 15.11 -2.12 43.12
N PRO A 358 16.11 -3.02 43.20
CA PRO A 358 15.86 -4.46 43.29
C PRO A 358 14.97 -4.88 44.49
N LEU A 359 14.97 -4.11 45.55
CA LEU A 359 14.18 -4.35 46.75
C LEU A 359 12.68 -4.16 46.56
N ARG A 360 12.27 -3.52 45.47
CA ARG A 360 10.86 -3.25 45.13
C ARG A 360 10.28 -4.24 44.12
N ARG A 361 10.89 -5.41 43.98
CA ARG A 361 10.32 -6.49 43.19
C ARG A 361 8.99 -6.96 43.81
N PRO A 362 7.95 -7.18 43.00
CA PRO A 362 6.64 -7.59 43.51
C PRO A 362 6.72 -8.92 44.25
N ILE A 363 6.29 -8.94 45.51
CA ILE A 363 6.26 -10.14 46.37
C ILE A 363 4.84 -10.35 46.92
N SER A 364 4.36 -9.42 47.75
CA SER A 364 3.09 -9.57 48.46
C SER A 364 2.16 -8.35 48.32
N GLN A 365 2.71 -7.14 48.45
CA GLN A 365 1.94 -5.89 48.42
C GLN A 365 2.40 -4.99 47.29
N HIS A 366 1.97 -5.26 46.08
CA HIS A 366 2.45 -4.60 44.88
C HIS A 366 1.38 -3.78 44.17
N PHE A 367 1.77 -2.63 43.63
CA PHE A 367 0.91 -1.66 42.97
C PHE A 367 1.35 -1.37 41.55
N PRO A 368 0.43 -0.97 40.63
CA PRO A 368 0.76 -0.55 39.27
C PRO A 368 1.71 0.64 39.28
N TYR A 369 2.67 0.61 38.36
CA TYR A 369 3.78 1.56 38.29
C TYR A 369 3.99 2.09 36.89
N LEU A 370 3.79 3.39 36.67
CA LEU A 370 4.02 4.08 35.43
C LEU A 370 5.50 4.37 35.21
N ARG A 371 5.95 4.08 34.01
CA ARG A 371 7.30 4.43 33.53
C ARG A 371 7.23 5.62 32.58
N VAL A 372 8.39 6.20 32.24
CA VAL A 372 8.55 7.26 31.23
C VAL A 372 7.91 6.87 29.90
N ALA A 373 8.03 5.60 29.49
CA ALA A 373 7.46 5.10 28.24
C ALA A 373 5.92 5.15 28.18
N ASN A 374 5.25 5.10 29.34
CA ASN A 374 3.81 5.15 29.45
C ASN A 374 3.24 6.58 29.23
N VAL A 375 4.05 7.64 29.46
CA VAL A 375 3.60 9.03 29.32
C VAL A 375 3.99 9.56 27.95
N GLN A 376 3.00 9.77 27.11
CA GLN A 376 3.11 10.41 25.81
C GLN A 376 2.60 11.86 25.90
N ARG A 377 2.81 12.67 24.87
CA ARG A 377 2.28 14.05 24.86
C ARG A 377 0.76 14.03 24.77
N GLY A 378 0.10 14.52 25.83
CA GLY A 378 -1.36 14.56 25.96
C GLY A 378 -2.05 13.21 26.23
N ARG A 379 -1.32 12.10 26.39
CA ARG A 379 -1.89 10.77 26.59
C ARG A 379 -1.02 9.88 27.49
N ILE A 380 -1.68 9.06 28.32
CA ILE A 380 -1.03 8.00 29.10
C ILE A 380 -1.42 6.64 28.51
N ASP A 381 -0.44 5.77 28.28
CA ASP A 381 -0.64 4.41 27.81
C ASP A 381 -0.48 3.42 28.98
N VAL A 382 -1.60 2.81 29.37
CA VAL A 382 -1.66 1.86 30.49
C VAL A 382 -1.69 0.39 30.06
N LYS A 383 -1.46 0.08 28.78
CA LYS A 383 -1.51 -1.30 28.27
C LYS A 383 -0.48 -2.22 28.95
N GLU A 384 0.72 -1.69 29.21
CA GLU A 384 1.79 -2.44 29.85
C GLU A 384 2.29 -1.68 31.08
N LEU A 385 1.90 -2.11 32.26
CA LEU A 385 2.33 -1.55 33.53
C LEU A 385 3.21 -2.55 34.29
N GLU A 386 4.34 -2.08 34.79
CA GLU A 386 5.11 -2.80 35.79
C GLU A 386 4.37 -2.73 37.16
N ARG A 387 4.77 -3.58 38.09
CA ARG A 387 4.28 -3.54 39.47
C ARG A 387 5.42 -3.44 40.45
N TYR A 388 5.18 -2.72 41.54
CA TYR A 388 6.19 -2.42 42.56
C TYR A 388 5.67 -2.76 43.96
N GLU A 389 6.54 -3.35 44.79
CA GLU A 389 6.30 -3.58 46.18
C GLU A 389 6.40 -2.26 46.99
N LEU A 390 5.33 -1.89 47.68
CA LEU A 390 5.21 -0.69 48.48
C LEU A 390 4.42 -0.93 49.73
N SER A 391 4.78 -0.27 50.84
CA SER A 391 3.91 -0.19 52.03
C SER A 391 2.71 0.74 51.75
N LEU A 392 1.66 0.60 52.56
CA LEU A 392 0.46 1.47 52.44
C LEU A 392 0.79 2.95 52.72
N ALA A 393 1.75 3.22 53.59
CA ALA A 393 2.24 4.59 53.82
C ALA A 393 2.95 5.19 52.62
N GLU A 394 3.76 4.39 51.92
CA GLU A 394 4.40 4.79 50.65
C GLU A 394 3.38 4.99 49.55
N LEU A 395 2.40 4.08 49.44
CA LEU A 395 1.30 4.22 48.46
C LEU A 395 0.57 5.56 48.69
N ALA A 396 0.18 5.88 49.90
CA ALA A 396 -0.50 7.14 50.23
C ALA A 396 0.27 8.37 49.78
N LYS A 397 1.64 8.33 49.83
CA LYS A 397 2.52 9.43 49.42
C LYS A 397 2.60 9.59 47.90
N TRP A 398 2.64 8.49 47.13
CA TRP A 398 2.94 8.54 45.70
C TRP A 398 1.76 8.15 44.82
N ARG A 399 0.60 7.81 45.39
CA ARG A 399 -0.60 7.47 44.63
C ARG A 399 -1.02 8.64 43.74
N LEU A 400 -1.32 8.30 42.48
CA LEU A 400 -1.90 9.22 41.53
C LEU A 400 -3.42 9.38 41.78
N ASN A 401 -3.87 10.60 41.70
CA ASN A 401 -5.29 10.96 41.70
C ASN A 401 -5.69 11.48 40.32
N ALA A 402 -6.96 11.25 39.93
CA ALA A 402 -7.47 11.88 38.71
C ALA A 402 -7.25 13.40 38.76
N GLY A 403 -6.78 13.98 37.68
CA GLY A 403 -6.36 15.38 37.58
C GLY A 403 -4.90 15.63 37.91
N ASP A 404 -4.08 14.63 38.24
CA ASP A 404 -2.63 14.81 38.33
C ASP A 404 -2.02 14.95 36.93
N LEU A 405 -1.15 15.93 36.71
CA LEU A 405 -0.37 16.09 35.51
C LEU A 405 0.98 15.41 35.68
N LEU A 406 1.34 14.50 34.80
CA LEU A 406 2.65 13.84 34.79
C LEU A 406 3.55 14.47 33.73
N ILE A 407 4.75 14.87 34.13
CA ILE A 407 5.76 15.44 33.22
C ILE A 407 7.00 14.53 33.22
N VAL A 408 7.51 14.24 32.02
CA VAL A 408 8.75 13.48 31.85
C VAL A 408 9.96 14.36 32.14
N GLU A 409 10.81 13.94 33.11
CA GLU A 409 11.99 14.66 33.58
C GLU A 409 13.04 14.88 32.49
N GLY A 410 13.35 13.84 31.71
CA GLY A 410 14.38 13.89 30.68
C GLY A 410 14.14 12.86 29.57
N ASN A 411 14.66 13.17 28.41
CA ASN A 411 14.72 12.27 27.29
C ASN A 411 16.00 12.53 26.47
N GLY A 412 16.51 11.49 25.80
CA GLY A 412 17.66 11.61 24.91
C GLY A 412 17.36 12.45 23.64
N SER A 413 16.10 12.83 23.39
CA SER A 413 15.67 13.66 22.26
C SER A 413 15.17 15.02 22.74
N GLU A 414 15.71 16.08 22.16
CA GLU A 414 15.30 17.47 22.43
C GLU A 414 13.80 17.72 22.20
N ASN A 415 13.20 17.07 21.21
CA ASN A 415 11.80 17.27 20.86
C ASN A 415 10.83 16.60 21.85
N GLU A 416 11.32 15.69 22.68
CA GLU A 416 10.53 14.92 23.63
C GLU A 416 10.64 15.45 25.09
N ILE A 417 11.36 16.56 25.29
CA ILE A 417 11.52 17.16 26.61
C ILE A 417 10.18 17.62 27.16
N GLY A 418 9.92 17.32 28.43
CA GLY A 418 8.75 17.79 29.14
C GLY A 418 7.44 17.25 28.60
N ARG A 419 7.43 16.09 27.91
CA ARG A 419 6.17 15.43 27.57
C ARG A 419 5.31 15.34 28.80
N CYS A 420 4.07 15.76 28.68
CA CYS A 420 3.15 15.72 29.81
C CYS A 420 1.75 15.27 29.39
N ALA A 421 1.06 14.61 30.33
CA ALA A 421 -0.31 14.16 30.17
C ALA A 421 -1.01 14.12 31.52
N ILE A 422 -2.32 14.33 31.49
CA ILE A 422 -3.17 14.27 32.68
C ILE A 422 -3.51 12.82 32.97
N TRP A 423 -3.38 12.41 34.22
CA TRP A 423 -3.87 11.15 34.74
C TRP A 423 -5.37 11.24 34.98
N GLN A 424 -6.14 10.42 34.28
CA GLN A 424 -7.61 10.40 34.38
C GLN A 424 -8.14 9.39 35.43
N GLY A 425 -7.23 8.65 36.09
CA GLY A 425 -7.62 7.60 37.01
C GLY A 425 -7.78 6.23 36.38
N GLU A 426 -7.08 5.99 35.26
CA GLU A 426 -7.18 4.80 34.41
C GLU A 426 -6.93 3.51 35.18
N VAL A 427 -6.11 3.55 36.23
CA VAL A 427 -5.80 2.38 37.07
C VAL A 427 -5.78 2.77 38.55
N VAL A 428 -6.50 2.03 39.37
CA VAL A 428 -6.57 2.26 40.83
C VAL A 428 -5.21 2.02 41.50
N ASP A 429 -4.88 2.84 42.48
CA ASP A 429 -3.66 2.73 43.28
C ASP A 429 -2.34 2.74 42.49
N CYS A 430 -2.36 3.45 41.33
CA CYS A 430 -1.20 3.60 40.49
C CYS A 430 -0.18 4.59 41.07
N VAL A 431 1.11 4.24 40.95
CA VAL A 431 2.25 5.08 41.34
C VAL A 431 3.15 5.32 40.11
N TYR A 432 4.20 6.12 40.22
CA TYR A 432 5.00 6.57 39.07
C TYR A 432 6.49 6.61 39.36
N GLN A 433 7.29 6.45 38.31
CA GLN A 433 8.76 6.41 38.33
C GLN A 433 9.38 7.75 38.72
N ASN A 434 10.59 7.72 39.32
CA ASN A 434 11.34 8.90 39.70
C ASN A 434 11.67 9.87 38.54
N HIS A 435 11.68 9.40 37.29
CA HIS A 435 11.84 10.22 36.08
C HIS A 435 10.52 10.81 35.57
N LEU A 436 9.44 10.64 36.33
CA LEU A 436 8.16 11.30 36.12
C LEU A 436 7.94 12.27 37.32
N MET A 437 7.55 13.48 36.97
CA MET A 437 7.18 14.50 37.94
C MET A 437 5.67 14.67 37.95
N ARG A 438 5.07 14.53 39.13
CA ARG A 438 3.65 14.83 39.32
C ARG A 438 3.49 16.30 39.65
N VAL A 439 2.65 16.98 38.87
CA VAL A 439 2.20 18.35 39.14
C VAL A 439 0.70 18.29 39.44
N ARG A 440 0.31 18.80 40.61
CA ARG A 440 -1.08 18.81 41.09
C ARG A 440 -1.46 20.25 41.39
N PRO A 441 -2.36 20.87 40.61
CA PRO A 441 -2.88 22.20 40.91
C PRO A 441 -3.73 22.21 42.20
N GLU A 442 -3.75 23.34 42.88
CA GLU A 442 -4.62 23.54 44.04
C GLU A 442 -6.10 23.61 43.65
N ILE A 443 -6.36 24.19 42.49
CA ILE A 443 -7.67 24.20 41.84
C ILE A 443 -7.65 23.18 40.72
N CYS A 444 -8.39 22.08 40.88
CA CYS A 444 -8.38 20.92 39.91
C CYS A 444 -8.67 21.32 38.47
N GLU A 445 -9.53 22.31 38.27
CA GLU A 445 -9.96 22.79 36.94
C GLU A 445 -8.80 23.45 36.14
N GLN A 446 -7.74 23.85 36.80
CA GLN A 446 -6.57 24.47 36.13
C GLN A 446 -5.68 23.45 35.44
N VAL A 447 -5.84 22.14 35.69
CA VAL A 447 -4.95 21.11 35.16
C VAL A 447 -5.01 21.02 33.63
N GLU A 448 -6.19 21.15 33.06
CA GLU A 448 -6.42 21.07 31.61
C GLU A 448 -5.72 22.21 30.89
N TYR A 449 -5.88 23.45 31.42
CA TYR A 449 -5.18 24.61 30.87
C TYR A 449 -3.66 24.49 31.05
N LEU A 450 -3.18 24.05 32.21
CA LEU A 450 -1.76 23.83 32.48
C LEU A 450 -1.16 22.79 31.54
N ALA A 451 -1.86 21.69 31.29
CA ALA A 451 -1.45 20.67 30.34
C ALA A 451 -1.39 21.21 28.90
N LEU A 452 -2.36 22.03 28.52
CA LEU A 452 -2.39 22.72 27.23
C LEU A 452 -1.20 23.69 27.12
N TYR A 453 -0.95 24.51 28.13
CA TYR A 453 0.18 25.45 28.15
C TYR A 453 1.52 24.74 28.00
N LEU A 454 1.79 23.70 28.79
CA LEU A 454 3.03 22.94 28.74
C LEU A 454 3.24 22.16 27.44
N ASN A 455 2.16 21.73 26.77
CA ASN A 455 2.24 21.08 25.46
C ASN A 455 2.24 22.08 24.27
N SER A 456 2.07 23.38 24.54
CA SER A 456 2.17 24.43 23.53
C SER A 456 3.62 24.74 23.14
N PRO A 457 3.87 25.38 21.96
CA PRO A 457 5.20 25.84 21.59
C PRO A 457 5.85 26.74 22.64
N VAL A 458 5.08 27.60 23.32
CA VAL A 458 5.57 28.49 24.39
C VAL A 458 6.06 27.68 25.59
N GLY A 459 5.24 26.78 26.10
CA GLY A 459 5.61 25.92 27.26
C GLY A 459 6.78 25.00 26.93
N ILE A 460 6.81 24.39 25.72
CA ILE A 460 7.95 23.59 25.28
C ILE A 460 9.23 24.42 25.21
N ALA A 461 9.19 25.64 24.69
CA ALA A 461 10.34 26.53 24.63
C ALA A 461 10.86 26.91 26.05
N HIS A 462 9.96 27.14 26.99
CA HIS A 462 10.32 27.37 28.39
C HIS A 462 11.00 26.14 29.01
N MET A 463 10.43 24.96 28.83
CA MET A 463 10.99 23.70 29.34
C MET A 463 12.34 23.39 28.70
N LYS A 464 12.51 23.57 27.40
CA LYS A 464 13.80 23.40 26.71
C LYS A 464 14.87 24.29 27.25
N ARG A 465 14.57 25.57 27.45
CA ARG A 465 15.50 26.56 28.00
C ARG A 465 15.99 26.18 29.39
N LEU A 466 15.11 25.67 30.25
CA LEU A 466 15.44 25.21 31.61
C LEU A 466 16.14 23.85 31.61
N ALA A 467 15.90 22.99 30.64
CA ALA A 467 16.41 21.63 30.62
C ALA A 467 17.89 21.52 30.26
N ILE A 468 18.48 22.48 29.54
CA ILE A 468 19.89 22.45 29.10
C ILE A 468 20.83 22.19 30.26
N THR A 469 21.67 21.16 30.13
CA THR A 469 22.73 20.81 31.08
C THR A 469 24.12 20.99 30.47
N THR A 470 25.13 21.15 31.29
CA THR A 470 26.54 21.29 30.89
C THR A 470 27.09 20.03 30.17
N SER A 471 26.45 18.88 30.33
CA SER A 471 26.85 17.60 29.73
C SER A 471 26.11 17.25 28.44
N GLY A 472 25.28 18.16 27.88
CA GLY A 472 24.49 17.91 26.67
C GLY A 472 23.29 16.99 26.85
N LEU A 473 23.00 16.54 28.08
CA LEU A 473 21.78 15.79 28.40
C LEU A 473 20.70 16.77 28.85
N PHE A 474 19.48 16.50 28.48
CA PHE A 474 18.32 17.30 28.86
C PHE A 474 17.67 16.74 30.11
N ASN A 475 17.52 17.57 31.16
CA ASN A 475 16.92 17.18 32.43
C ASN A 475 16.08 18.31 33.04
N LEU A 476 14.80 18.00 33.35
CA LEU A 476 13.86 18.86 34.04
C LEU A 476 13.67 18.37 35.47
N SER A 477 14.54 18.84 36.41
CA SER A 477 14.36 18.53 37.82
C SER A 477 13.09 19.16 38.40
N VAL A 478 12.67 18.67 39.60
CA VAL A 478 11.52 19.23 40.34
C VAL A 478 11.65 20.75 40.53
N GLY A 479 12.84 21.26 40.84
CA GLY A 479 13.09 22.70 40.99
C GLY A 479 12.91 23.48 39.71
N LYS A 480 13.36 22.92 38.57
CA LYS A 480 13.18 23.53 37.24
C LYS A 480 11.71 23.59 36.85
N ILE A 481 10.95 22.52 37.08
CA ILE A 481 9.51 22.52 36.82
C ILE A 481 8.78 23.53 37.69
N ARG A 482 9.12 23.64 38.96
CA ARG A 482 8.54 24.63 39.87
C ARG A 482 8.74 26.08 39.39
N SER A 483 9.86 26.34 38.73
CA SER A 483 10.22 27.70 38.28
C SER A 483 9.64 28.06 36.90
N ILE A 484 8.94 27.15 36.20
CA ILE A 484 8.32 27.45 34.88
C ILE A 484 7.29 28.55 35.06
N PRO A 485 7.41 29.68 34.33
CA PRO A 485 6.39 30.71 34.32
C PRO A 485 5.22 30.25 33.42
N VAL A 486 4.01 30.50 33.90
CA VAL A 486 2.75 30.19 33.16
C VAL A 486 1.93 31.47 33.08
N ALA A 487 1.57 31.86 31.86
CA ALA A 487 0.61 32.92 31.65
C ALA A 487 -0.80 32.36 31.96
N LEU A 488 -1.34 32.78 33.12
CA LEU A 488 -2.56 32.21 33.68
C LEU A 488 -3.74 33.19 33.54
N PRO A 489 -4.77 32.84 32.69
CA PRO A 489 -5.99 33.61 32.59
C PRO A 489 -6.92 33.37 33.78
N PRO A 490 -7.99 34.19 33.96
CA PRO A 490 -9.11 33.86 34.86
C PRO A 490 -9.70 32.46 34.60
N VAL A 491 -10.13 31.76 35.65
CA VAL A 491 -10.61 30.37 35.55
C VAL A 491 -11.75 30.22 34.52
N SER A 492 -12.68 31.17 34.43
CA SER A 492 -13.74 31.22 33.42
C SER A 492 -13.18 31.21 31.99
N GLU A 493 -12.12 31.97 31.75
CA GLU A 493 -11.45 32.05 30.44
C GLU A 493 -10.64 30.79 30.16
N GLN A 494 -9.96 30.21 31.17
CA GLN A 494 -9.27 28.91 31.02
C GLN A 494 -10.23 27.82 30.48
N ARG A 495 -11.44 27.71 31.07
CA ARG A 495 -12.46 26.75 30.60
C ARG A 495 -12.86 26.99 29.14
N ARG A 496 -13.05 28.25 28.73
CA ARG A 496 -13.41 28.56 27.34
C ARG A 496 -12.26 28.25 26.36
N ILE A 497 -11.01 28.54 26.77
CA ILE A 497 -9.82 28.22 25.99
C ILE A 497 -9.73 26.72 25.80
N VAL A 498 -9.80 25.92 26.87
CA VAL A 498 -9.73 24.45 26.81
C VAL A 498 -10.84 23.89 25.92
N ALA A 499 -12.10 24.26 26.14
CA ALA A 499 -13.21 23.78 25.34
C ALA A 499 -13.06 24.14 23.85
N LYS A 500 -12.54 25.33 23.53
CA LYS A 500 -12.29 25.74 22.15
C LYS A 500 -11.14 24.98 21.49
N VAL A 501 -10.06 24.74 22.23
CA VAL A 501 -8.93 23.94 21.77
C VAL A 501 -9.37 22.50 21.52
N ASP A 502 -10.09 21.87 22.44
CA ASP A 502 -10.58 20.49 22.29
C ASP A 502 -11.45 20.35 21.03
N GLN A 503 -12.38 21.27 20.82
CA GLN A 503 -13.20 21.31 19.60
C GLN A 503 -12.36 21.38 18.32
N LEU A 504 -11.35 22.25 18.29
CA LEU A 504 -10.51 22.43 17.10
C LEU A 504 -9.55 21.26 16.89
N MET A 505 -9.02 20.69 17.97
CA MET A 505 -8.18 19.48 17.92
C MET A 505 -8.93 18.28 17.37
N GLU A 506 -10.19 18.09 17.82
CA GLU A 506 -11.04 17.03 17.29
C GLU A 506 -11.29 17.19 15.78
N LEU A 507 -11.55 18.42 15.30
CA LEU A 507 -11.68 18.68 13.86
C LEU A 507 -10.39 18.39 13.10
N CYS A 508 -9.23 18.74 13.64
CA CYS A 508 -7.94 18.42 13.07
C CYS A 508 -7.71 16.89 12.99
N ASP A 509 -8.10 16.15 14.02
CA ASP A 509 -7.98 14.67 14.03
C ASP A 509 -8.93 14.01 13.04
N GLN A 510 -10.15 14.51 12.91
CA GLN A 510 -11.09 14.07 11.87
C GLN A 510 -10.54 14.35 10.47
N LEU A 511 -9.93 15.53 10.23
CA LEU A 511 -9.30 15.86 8.97
C LEU A 511 -8.12 14.92 8.66
N LYS A 512 -7.26 14.65 9.63
CA LYS A 512 -6.14 13.72 9.50
C LYS A 512 -6.61 12.30 9.18
N THR A 513 -7.67 11.85 9.82
CA THR A 513 -8.28 10.54 9.55
C THR A 513 -8.82 10.45 8.12
N ARG A 514 -9.54 11.47 7.66
CA ARG A 514 -10.05 11.54 6.27
C ARG A 514 -8.92 11.56 5.25
N LEU A 515 -7.85 12.31 5.52
CA LEU A 515 -6.67 12.36 4.65
C LEU A 515 -5.98 10.99 4.54
N THR A 516 -5.83 10.30 5.65
CA THR A 516 -5.26 8.93 5.68
C THR A 516 -6.13 7.94 4.89
N GLN A 517 -7.46 8.04 5.03
CA GLN A 517 -8.40 7.21 4.26
C GLN A 517 -8.32 7.52 2.75
N ALA A 518 -8.28 8.80 2.38
CA ALA A 518 -8.14 9.21 0.98
C ALA A 518 -6.83 8.70 0.36
N ARG A 519 -5.72 8.78 1.10
CA ARG A 519 -4.42 8.24 0.66
C ARG A 519 -4.46 6.72 0.46
N LEU A 520 -5.10 5.99 1.37
CA LEU A 520 -5.26 4.53 1.23
C LEU A 520 -6.10 4.18 -0.01
N LEU A 521 -7.18 4.90 -0.26
CA LEU A 521 -8.01 4.69 -1.44
C LEU A 521 -7.25 5.00 -2.74
N ASN A 522 -6.46 6.08 -2.77
CA ASN A 522 -5.62 6.42 -3.91
C ASN A 522 -4.55 5.34 -4.15
N GLU A 523 -3.98 4.79 -3.09
CA GLU A 523 -3.03 3.68 -3.20
C GLU A 523 -3.69 2.41 -3.76
N GLN A 524 -4.88 2.06 -3.31
CA GLN A 524 -5.65 0.93 -3.83
C GLN A 524 -6.02 1.14 -5.31
N LEU A 525 -6.44 2.34 -5.68
CA LEU A 525 -6.75 2.69 -7.06
C LEU A 525 -5.51 2.57 -7.96
N ALA A 526 -4.37 3.11 -7.52
CA ALA A 526 -3.11 2.99 -8.26
C ALA A 526 -2.69 1.51 -8.44
N ASN A 527 -2.81 0.68 -7.41
CA ASN A 527 -2.53 -0.75 -7.50
C ASN A 527 -3.46 -1.44 -8.50
N THR A 528 -4.76 -1.16 -8.46
CA THR A 528 -5.74 -1.72 -9.40
C THR A 528 -5.45 -1.33 -10.85
N LEU A 529 -5.04 -0.07 -11.09
CA LEU A 529 -4.65 0.39 -12.42
C LEU A 529 -3.40 -0.33 -12.94
N ILE A 530 -2.41 -0.54 -12.07
CA ILE A 530 -1.18 -1.29 -12.40
C ILE A 530 -1.50 -2.76 -12.70
N GLU A 531 -2.31 -3.41 -11.85
CA GLU A 531 -2.76 -4.78 -12.05
C GLU A 531 -3.55 -4.91 -13.35
N HIS A 532 -4.42 -3.96 -13.65
CA HIS A 532 -5.18 -3.93 -14.90
C HIS A 532 -4.26 -3.75 -16.12
N ALA A 533 -3.27 -2.85 -16.04
CA ALA A 533 -2.30 -2.65 -17.11
C ALA A 533 -1.45 -3.91 -17.40
N LEU A 534 -1.16 -4.71 -16.37
CA LEU A 534 -0.44 -5.98 -16.51
C LEU A 534 -1.37 -7.14 -16.93
N ALA A 535 -2.66 -7.08 -16.57
CA ALA A 535 -3.66 -8.12 -16.81
C ALA A 535 -4.36 -8.01 -18.17
N GLU A 536 -4.21 -6.91 -18.92
CA GLU A 536 -4.83 -6.74 -20.24
C GLU A 536 -4.52 -7.89 -21.24
N ASP A 537 -3.48 -8.69 -20.98
CA ASP A 537 -3.20 -9.90 -21.76
C ASP A 537 -4.12 -11.08 -21.42
N ALA A 538 -4.59 -11.16 -20.19
CA ALA A 538 -5.59 -12.19 -19.86
C ALA A 538 -6.91 -11.93 -20.60
N GLN A 539 -7.22 -10.67 -20.89
CA GLN A 539 -8.36 -10.31 -21.75
C GLN A 539 -8.07 -10.56 -23.25
N GLN A 540 -6.83 -10.43 -23.71
CA GLN A 540 -6.46 -10.78 -25.09
C GLN A 540 -6.44 -12.29 -25.32
N VAL A 541 -6.05 -13.10 -24.36
CA VAL A 541 -6.19 -14.57 -24.41
C VAL A 541 -7.67 -14.96 -24.40
N LEU A 542 -8.53 -14.24 -23.66
CA LEU A 542 -9.98 -14.39 -23.72
C LEU A 542 -10.59 -13.94 -25.08
N HIS A 543 -9.94 -13.02 -25.81
CA HIS A 543 -10.34 -12.66 -27.16
C HIS A 543 -9.99 -13.72 -28.23
N THR A 544 -9.03 -14.61 -27.95
CA THR A 544 -8.68 -15.74 -28.84
C THR A 544 -9.45 -17.02 -28.46
N MET A 545 -9.96 -17.11 -27.23
CA MET A 545 -10.85 -18.23 -26.85
C MET A 545 -12.24 -18.01 -27.46
N ASP A 546 -12.77 -19.04 -28.11
CA ASP A 546 -14.14 -19.00 -28.60
C ASP A 546 -15.07 -18.65 -27.43
N ARG A 547 -15.90 -17.63 -27.64
CA ARG A 547 -16.86 -17.14 -26.62
C ARG A 547 -17.76 -18.26 -26.11
N GLN A 548 -18.07 -19.21 -26.99
CA GLN A 548 -18.91 -20.34 -26.63
C GLN A 548 -18.18 -21.30 -25.69
N ALA A 549 -16.89 -21.56 -25.90
CA ALA A 549 -16.07 -22.38 -24.99
C ALA A 549 -16.01 -21.77 -23.61
N ALA A 550 -15.83 -20.44 -23.48
CA ALA A 550 -15.83 -19.74 -22.18
C ALA A 550 -17.17 -19.94 -21.43
N ARG A 551 -18.28 -19.81 -22.12
CA ARG A 551 -19.64 -20.02 -21.57
C ARG A 551 -19.82 -21.45 -21.07
N THR A 552 -19.37 -22.41 -21.82
CA THR A 552 -19.51 -23.84 -21.52
C THR A 552 -18.63 -24.24 -20.33
N LEU A 553 -17.39 -23.72 -20.23
CA LEU A 553 -16.51 -23.95 -19.10
C LEU A 553 -17.08 -23.37 -17.80
N LEU A 554 -17.62 -22.14 -17.83
CA LEU A 554 -18.28 -21.54 -16.66
C LEU A 554 -19.47 -22.36 -16.19
N ALA A 555 -20.35 -22.77 -17.13
CA ALA A 555 -21.52 -23.57 -16.80
C ALA A 555 -21.16 -24.97 -16.29
N ALA A 556 -20.11 -25.59 -16.84
CA ALA A 556 -19.61 -26.89 -16.39
C ALA A 556 -19.05 -26.81 -14.95
N GLU A 557 -18.31 -25.77 -14.61
CA GLU A 557 -17.79 -25.58 -13.23
C GLU A 557 -18.92 -25.31 -12.23
N ILE A 558 -19.89 -24.47 -12.57
CA ILE A 558 -21.08 -24.24 -11.72
C ILE A 558 -21.82 -25.57 -11.51
N THR A 559 -22.06 -26.32 -12.60
CA THR A 559 -22.73 -27.63 -12.54
C THR A 559 -21.93 -28.62 -11.71
N HIS A 560 -20.61 -28.67 -11.87
CA HIS A 560 -19.73 -29.54 -11.10
C HIS A 560 -19.87 -29.33 -9.58
N ARG A 561 -19.95 -28.07 -9.15
CA ARG A 561 -20.04 -27.72 -7.72
C ARG A 561 -21.44 -27.87 -7.12
N LEU A 562 -22.49 -27.81 -7.96
CA LEU A 562 -23.87 -27.76 -7.47
C LEU A 562 -24.77 -28.92 -7.86
N HIS A 563 -24.39 -29.83 -8.80
CA HIS A 563 -25.26 -30.88 -9.34
C HIS A 563 -25.83 -31.84 -8.27
N ASN A 564 -25.14 -32.03 -7.16
CA ASN A 564 -25.61 -32.88 -6.05
C ASN A 564 -26.70 -32.24 -5.17
N GLN A 565 -27.00 -30.94 -5.37
CA GLN A 565 -27.99 -30.25 -4.54
C GLN A 565 -29.41 -30.52 -5.01
N ARG A 566 -30.33 -30.68 -4.06
CA ARG A 566 -31.75 -30.90 -4.35
C ARG A 566 -32.41 -29.71 -5.08
N THR A 567 -31.91 -28.50 -4.81
CA THR A 567 -32.44 -27.23 -5.38
C THR A 567 -31.76 -26.83 -6.68
N PHE A 568 -30.80 -27.62 -7.18
CA PHE A 568 -30.03 -27.25 -8.39
C PHE A 568 -30.63 -27.89 -9.65
N GLY A 569 -31.00 -27.01 -10.55
CA GLY A 569 -31.50 -27.37 -11.88
C GLY A 569 -31.20 -26.28 -12.90
N GLN A 570 -31.74 -26.41 -14.11
CA GLN A 570 -31.50 -25.48 -15.22
C GLN A 570 -31.80 -24.01 -14.86
N ARG A 571 -32.90 -23.75 -14.14
CA ARG A 571 -33.27 -22.39 -13.72
C ARG A 571 -32.23 -21.78 -12.78
N LYS A 572 -31.69 -22.55 -11.83
CA LYS A 572 -30.65 -22.08 -10.90
C LYS A 572 -29.33 -21.90 -11.62
N LEU A 573 -28.91 -22.83 -12.49
CA LEU A 573 -27.70 -22.72 -13.31
C LEU A 573 -27.64 -21.38 -14.04
N GLN A 574 -28.70 -21.04 -14.74
CA GLN A 574 -28.80 -19.78 -15.49
C GLN A 574 -28.66 -18.55 -14.63
N LYS A 575 -29.25 -18.55 -13.43
CA LYS A 575 -29.14 -17.43 -12.47
C LYS A 575 -27.74 -17.28 -11.92
N VAL A 576 -27.07 -18.40 -11.64
CA VAL A 576 -25.67 -18.39 -11.19
C VAL A 576 -24.74 -17.89 -12.30
N ILE A 577 -24.99 -18.30 -13.58
CA ILE A 577 -24.23 -17.78 -14.73
C ILE A 577 -24.41 -16.27 -14.84
N TYR A 578 -25.66 -15.77 -14.81
CA TYR A 578 -25.95 -14.33 -14.89
C TYR A 578 -25.21 -13.54 -13.78
N LEU A 579 -25.35 -13.97 -12.54
CA LEU A 579 -24.74 -13.27 -11.41
C LEU A 579 -23.21 -13.36 -11.45
N ALA A 580 -22.65 -14.50 -11.83
CA ALA A 580 -21.20 -14.68 -11.99
C ALA A 580 -20.64 -13.77 -13.10
N GLU A 581 -21.31 -13.70 -14.25
CA GLU A 581 -20.92 -12.80 -15.35
C GLU A 581 -20.85 -11.35 -14.91
N HIS A 582 -21.87 -10.86 -14.21
CA HIS A 582 -21.96 -9.45 -13.82
C HIS A 582 -21.09 -9.10 -12.61
N ALA A 583 -21.06 -9.95 -11.58
CA ALA A 583 -20.27 -9.73 -10.37
C ALA A 583 -18.76 -9.85 -10.63
N ALA A 584 -18.33 -10.84 -11.43
CA ALA A 584 -16.94 -11.01 -11.81
C ALA A 584 -16.55 -10.24 -13.09
N ARG A 585 -17.46 -9.48 -13.69
CA ARG A 585 -17.27 -8.67 -14.91
C ARG A 585 -16.71 -9.48 -16.09
N LEU A 586 -17.28 -10.64 -16.36
CA LEU A 586 -16.78 -11.59 -17.36
C LEU A 586 -17.12 -11.15 -18.80
N ALA A 587 -16.32 -10.26 -19.37
CA ALA A 587 -16.51 -9.72 -20.71
C ALA A 587 -16.58 -10.79 -21.83
N GLY A 588 -16.00 -11.97 -21.62
CA GLY A 588 -16.04 -13.12 -22.54
C GLY A 588 -17.41 -13.77 -22.65
N ILE A 589 -18.29 -13.66 -21.63
CA ILE A 589 -19.61 -14.30 -21.64
C ILE A 589 -20.58 -13.53 -22.54
N ARG A 590 -20.77 -12.24 -22.34
CA ARG A 590 -21.66 -11.34 -23.10
C ARG A 590 -23.04 -11.95 -23.37
N GLY A 591 -23.74 -12.35 -22.31
CA GLY A 591 -25.09 -12.88 -22.43
C GLY A 591 -26.06 -11.85 -22.99
N ASP A 592 -27.10 -12.34 -23.70
CA ASP A 592 -28.18 -11.50 -24.26
C ASP A 592 -29.46 -11.81 -23.50
N TYR A 593 -29.61 -11.24 -22.32
CA TYR A 593 -30.65 -11.60 -21.37
C TYR A 593 -31.96 -10.88 -21.63
N LEU A 594 -33.05 -11.69 -21.71
CA LEU A 594 -34.41 -11.20 -21.78
C LEU A 594 -35.05 -11.16 -20.37
N ARG A 595 -36.02 -10.26 -20.17
CA ARG A 595 -36.85 -10.17 -18.97
C ARG A 595 -37.93 -11.24 -19.01
N ASP A 596 -37.62 -12.43 -18.49
CA ASP A 596 -38.50 -13.58 -18.50
C ASP A 596 -39.19 -13.82 -17.13
N ALA A 597 -40.20 -14.67 -17.11
CA ALA A 597 -40.99 -15.04 -15.93
C ALA A 597 -40.13 -15.52 -14.73
N ALA A 598 -39.04 -16.21 -15.01
CA ALA A 598 -38.12 -16.70 -13.96
C ALA A 598 -36.91 -15.79 -13.70
N GLY A 599 -36.86 -14.55 -14.20
CA GLY A 599 -35.72 -13.62 -14.10
C GLY A 599 -34.96 -13.48 -15.44
N PRO A 600 -33.77 -12.87 -15.46
CA PRO A 600 -33.00 -12.70 -16.70
C PRO A 600 -32.67 -14.04 -17.34
N HIS A 601 -32.98 -14.19 -18.65
CA HIS A 601 -32.85 -15.45 -19.41
C HIS A 601 -32.22 -15.25 -20.76
N ASP A 602 -31.18 -16.04 -21.06
CA ASP A 602 -30.61 -16.20 -22.40
C ASP A 602 -30.80 -17.66 -22.87
N ARG A 603 -31.85 -17.89 -23.67
CA ARG A 603 -32.21 -19.20 -24.13
C ARG A 603 -31.16 -19.83 -25.06
N GLN A 604 -30.57 -19.01 -25.95
CA GLN A 604 -29.58 -19.51 -26.90
C GLN A 604 -28.29 -19.93 -26.19
N LEU A 605 -27.87 -19.16 -25.18
CA LEU A 605 -26.73 -19.51 -24.33
C LEU A 605 -26.99 -20.86 -23.65
N MET A 606 -28.13 -21.00 -22.99
CA MET A 606 -28.46 -22.22 -22.25
C MET A 606 -28.54 -23.46 -23.11
N ASP A 607 -29.19 -23.39 -24.30
CA ASP A 607 -29.32 -24.52 -25.21
C ASP A 607 -27.95 -24.98 -25.74
N LYS A 608 -27.07 -24.04 -26.12
CA LYS A 608 -25.72 -24.35 -26.62
C LYS A 608 -24.84 -24.96 -25.55
N VAL A 609 -24.81 -24.33 -24.35
CA VAL A 609 -24.02 -24.82 -23.22
C VAL A 609 -24.39 -26.24 -22.80
N GLN A 610 -25.69 -26.54 -22.78
CA GLN A 610 -26.17 -27.88 -22.45
C GLN A 610 -25.76 -28.92 -23.51
N GLY A 611 -25.88 -28.57 -24.78
CA GLY A 611 -25.43 -29.45 -25.85
C GLY A 611 -23.95 -29.74 -25.81
N GLU A 612 -23.12 -28.74 -25.56
CA GLU A 612 -21.67 -28.90 -25.46
C GLU A 612 -21.24 -29.65 -24.21
N MET A 613 -21.83 -29.40 -23.02
CA MET A 613 -21.53 -30.20 -21.81
C MET A 613 -21.83 -31.68 -22.03
N GLN A 614 -22.89 -32.01 -22.77
CA GLN A 614 -23.24 -33.39 -23.12
C GLN A 614 -22.28 -33.97 -24.17
N THR A 615 -21.90 -33.22 -25.20
CA THR A 615 -20.94 -33.61 -26.23
C THR A 615 -19.56 -33.91 -25.61
N HIS A 616 -19.11 -33.11 -24.68
CA HIS A 616 -17.86 -33.32 -23.92
C HIS A 616 -17.96 -34.40 -22.84
N GLN A 617 -19.11 -35.10 -22.72
CA GLN A 617 -19.34 -36.12 -21.70
C GLN A 617 -19.12 -35.62 -20.24
N TRP A 618 -19.40 -34.35 -19.97
CA TRP A 618 -19.27 -33.77 -18.62
C TRP A 618 -20.56 -33.93 -17.84
N TYR A 619 -21.66 -33.37 -18.33
CA TYR A 619 -22.96 -33.39 -17.66
C TYR A 619 -24.09 -33.51 -18.70
N GLU A 620 -25.12 -34.27 -18.35
CA GLU A 620 -26.33 -34.34 -19.11
C GLU A 620 -27.55 -33.86 -18.32
N ARG A 621 -28.55 -33.37 -19.06
CA ARG A 621 -29.80 -32.94 -18.47
C ARG A 621 -30.70 -34.15 -18.20
N ILE A 622 -31.28 -34.21 -17.03
CA ILE A 622 -32.26 -35.21 -16.60
C ILE A 622 -33.48 -34.52 -16.01
N GLU A 623 -34.62 -35.19 -15.98
CA GLU A 623 -35.83 -34.68 -15.35
C GLU A 623 -35.91 -35.13 -13.89
N ARG A 624 -36.21 -34.21 -12.97
CA ARG A 624 -36.45 -34.46 -11.54
C ARG A 624 -37.71 -33.77 -11.07
N GLU A 625 -38.56 -34.42 -10.29
CA GLU A 625 -39.83 -33.89 -9.79
C GLU A 625 -39.69 -32.56 -9.01
N THR A 626 -38.60 -32.38 -8.25
CA THR A 626 -38.38 -31.20 -7.38
C THR A 626 -37.96 -29.94 -8.09
N VAL A 627 -37.23 -30.05 -9.24
CA VAL A 627 -36.60 -28.89 -9.92
C VAL A 627 -36.81 -28.91 -11.44
N GLY A 628 -37.56 -29.86 -11.97
CA GLY A 628 -37.69 -30.09 -13.42
C GLY A 628 -36.38 -30.61 -13.99
N ASN A 629 -35.77 -29.83 -14.89
CA ASN A 629 -34.49 -30.19 -15.51
C ASN A 629 -33.32 -30.05 -14.56
N ALA A 630 -32.73 -31.16 -14.10
CA ALA A 630 -31.52 -31.27 -13.30
C ALA A 630 -30.33 -31.76 -14.12
N TYR A 631 -29.18 -31.97 -13.51
CA TYR A 631 -27.96 -32.43 -14.19
C TYR A 631 -27.38 -33.68 -13.53
N ARG A 632 -26.92 -34.62 -14.37
CA ARG A 632 -26.24 -35.85 -13.96
C ARG A 632 -24.80 -35.84 -14.52
N PRO A 633 -23.78 -36.22 -13.74
CA PRO A 633 -22.42 -36.35 -14.26
C PRO A 633 -22.31 -37.50 -15.25
N LEU A 634 -21.52 -37.33 -16.30
CA LEU A 634 -21.12 -38.30 -17.29
C LEU A 634 -19.66 -38.77 -17.10
N SER A 635 -19.17 -39.58 -18.03
CA SER A 635 -17.87 -40.26 -17.87
C SER A 635 -16.64 -39.35 -17.70
N GLN A 636 -16.72 -38.11 -18.20
CA GLN A 636 -15.64 -37.12 -18.12
C GLN A 636 -15.97 -35.93 -17.20
N ALA A 637 -16.91 -36.13 -16.28
CA ALA A 637 -17.27 -35.09 -15.31
C ALA A 637 -16.05 -34.61 -14.51
N GLY A 638 -15.82 -33.30 -14.48
CA GLY A 638 -14.69 -32.69 -13.77
C GLY A 638 -13.42 -32.46 -14.62
N GLN A 639 -13.28 -33.08 -15.81
CA GLN A 639 -12.10 -32.87 -16.66
C GLN A 639 -12.01 -31.44 -17.25
N HIS A 640 -13.11 -30.69 -17.29
CA HIS A 640 -13.15 -29.28 -17.71
C HIS A 640 -12.35 -28.35 -16.77
N ARG A 641 -12.04 -28.77 -15.53
CA ARG A 641 -11.49 -27.89 -14.49
C ARG A 641 -10.13 -27.30 -14.84
N GLN A 642 -9.25 -28.05 -15.49
CA GLN A 642 -7.96 -27.52 -15.92
C GLN A 642 -8.14 -26.40 -16.94
N ALA A 643 -8.99 -26.62 -17.95
CA ALA A 643 -9.32 -25.60 -18.94
C ALA A 643 -10.01 -24.39 -18.32
N TYR A 644 -10.94 -24.60 -17.36
CA TYR A 644 -11.56 -23.54 -16.59
C TYR A 644 -10.52 -22.71 -15.81
N CYS A 645 -9.57 -23.35 -15.13
CA CYS A 645 -8.51 -22.67 -14.40
C CYS A 645 -7.57 -21.86 -15.30
N SER A 646 -7.35 -22.31 -16.52
CA SER A 646 -6.56 -21.58 -17.53
C SER A 646 -7.36 -20.46 -18.21
N ALA A 647 -8.68 -20.60 -18.32
CA ALA A 647 -9.56 -19.65 -19.00
C ALA A 647 -9.83 -18.37 -18.17
N TRP A 648 -9.82 -18.46 -16.85
CA TRP A 648 -10.20 -17.35 -15.97
C TRP A 648 -9.07 -16.96 -15.00
N PRO A 649 -8.72 -15.66 -14.89
CA PRO A 649 -7.79 -15.16 -13.90
C PRO A 649 -8.17 -15.53 -12.46
N VAL A 650 -7.21 -15.58 -11.56
CA VAL A 650 -7.44 -15.98 -10.16
C VAL A 650 -8.47 -15.10 -9.46
N ALA A 651 -8.44 -13.79 -9.69
CA ALA A 651 -9.40 -12.84 -9.12
C ALA A 651 -10.83 -13.08 -9.59
N GLU A 652 -11.03 -13.30 -10.90
CA GLU A 652 -12.34 -13.61 -11.49
C GLU A 652 -12.85 -14.95 -10.97
N ARG A 653 -12.01 -15.98 -10.92
CA ARG A 653 -12.35 -17.28 -10.36
C ARG A 653 -12.77 -17.18 -8.88
N ALA A 654 -12.06 -16.41 -8.07
CA ALA A 654 -12.43 -16.19 -6.67
C ALA A 654 -13.83 -15.56 -6.55
N THR A 655 -14.17 -14.60 -7.41
CA THR A 655 -15.50 -13.98 -7.44
C THR A 655 -16.58 -14.99 -7.94
N ILE A 656 -16.29 -15.76 -8.98
CA ILE A 656 -17.19 -16.83 -9.46
C ILE A 656 -17.46 -17.82 -8.33
N GLU A 657 -16.43 -18.26 -7.62
CA GLU A 657 -16.54 -19.18 -6.48
C GLU A 657 -17.39 -18.60 -5.34
N GLN A 658 -17.20 -17.32 -5.00
CA GLN A 658 -18.03 -16.64 -4.01
C GLN A 658 -19.51 -16.61 -4.42
N VAL A 659 -19.80 -16.34 -5.70
CA VAL A 659 -21.19 -16.38 -6.20
C VAL A 659 -21.79 -17.79 -6.08
N ILE A 660 -21.03 -18.82 -6.46
CA ILE A 660 -21.47 -20.21 -6.37
C ILE A 660 -21.78 -20.60 -4.93
N GLU A 661 -20.87 -20.28 -3.99
CA GLU A 661 -21.04 -20.61 -2.57
C GLU A 661 -22.19 -19.82 -1.93
N LEU A 662 -22.34 -18.54 -2.26
CA LEU A 662 -23.43 -17.70 -1.78
C LEU A 662 -24.79 -18.27 -2.19
N MET A 663 -24.93 -18.68 -3.46
CA MET A 663 -26.19 -19.23 -3.98
C MET A 663 -26.38 -20.71 -3.68
N ARG A 664 -25.40 -21.41 -3.10
CA ARG A 664 -25.42 -22.85 -2.84
C ARG A 664 -26.71 -23.30 -2.12
N GLY A 665 -27.01 -22.71 -0.99
CA GLY A 665 -28.14 -23.07 -0.13
C GLY A 665 -29.49 -22.43 -0.49
N TRP A 666 -29.55 -21.56 -1.53
CA TRP A 666 -30.76 -20.83 -1.87
C TRP A 666 -31.77 -21.72 -2.62
N ASP A 667 -33.04 -21.52 -2.32
CA ASP A 667 -34.15 -22.09 -3.10
C ASP A 667 -34.38 -21.33 -4.43
N THR A 668 -35.33 -21.80 -5.21
CA THR A 668 -35.61 -21.22 -6.51
C THR A 668 -36.16 -19.80 -6.44
N ASP A 669 -37.04 -19.53 -5.45
CA ASP A 669 -37.67 -18.22 -5.29
C ASP A 669 -36.67 -17.16 -4.82
N ARG A 670 -35.81 -17.47 -3.85
CA ARG A 670 -34.75 -16.56 -3.42
C ARG A 670 -33.76 -16.28 -4.55
N CYS A 671 -33.35 -17.29 -5.33
CA CYS A 671 -32.52 -17.10 -6.51
C CYS A 671 -33.19 -16.19 -7.54
N GLU A 672 -34.48 -16.37 -7.80
CA GLU A 672 -35.24 -15.58 -8.74
C GLU A 672 -35.35 -14.12 -8.29
N MET A 673 -35.78 -13.89 -7.06
CA MET A 673 -35.93 -12.55 -6.52
C MET A 673 -34.61 -11.77 -6.54
N THR A 674 -33.55 -12.36 -5.99
CA THR A 674 -32.25 -11.71 -5.90
C THR A 674 -31.68 -11.36 -7.27
N VAL A 675 -31.70 -12.30 -8.25
CA VAL A 675 -31.12 -12.07 -9.56
C VAL A 675 -31.97 -11.12 -10.41
N THR A 676 -33.30 -11.11 -10.23
CA THR A 676 -34.19 -10.15 -10.89
C THR A 676 -33.95 -8.73 -10.38
N LEU A 677 -33.86 -8.53 -9.05
CA LEU A 677 -33.54 -7.23 -8.45
C LEU A 677 -32.15 -6.75 -8.88
N TYR A 678 -31.16 -7.65 -8.89
CA TYR A 678 -29.82 -7.32 -9.36
C TYR A 678 -29.84 -6.80 -10.80
N ALA A 679 -30.58 -7.49 -11.67
CA ALA A 679 -30.67 -7.12 -13.08
C ALA A 679 -31.39 -5.77 -13.28
N ALA A 680 -32.52 -5.55 -12.60
CA ALA A 680 -33.22 -4.27 -12.64
C ALA A 680 -32.35 -3.12 -12.13
N TRP A 681 -31.68 -3.31 -11.01
CA TRP A 681 -30.76 -2.33 -10.44
C TRP A 681 -29.58 -2.05 -11.38
N ASN A 682 -28.99 -3.09 -11.99
CA ASN A 682 -27.90 -2.94 -12.97
C ASN A 682 -28.36 -2.16 -14.21
N ASP A 683 -29.60 -2.41 -14.68
CA ASP A 683 -30.19 -1.66 -15.79
C ASP A 683 -30.33 -0.17 -15.47
N PHE A 684 -30.73 0.21 -14.22
CA PHE A 684 -30.80 1.60 -13.78
C PHE A 684 -29.43 2.29 -13.85
N ILE A 685 -28.38 1.59 -13.40
CA ILE A 685 -27.00 2.14 -13.46
C ILE A 685 -26.57 2.34 -14.91
N LEU A 686 -26.82 1.36 -15.79
CA LEU A 686 -26.48 1.44 -17.21
C LEU A 686 -27.22 2.57 -17.95
N GLU A 687 -28.45 2.91 -17.52
CA GLU A 687 -29.27 3.98 -18.09
C GLU A 687 -29.01 5.34 -17.44
N GLY A 688 -28.21 5.42 -16.39
CA GLY A 688 -27.99 6.65 -15.62
C GLY A 688 -29.24 7.11 -14.85
N ARG A 689 -30.17 6.20 -14.56
CA ARG A 689 -31.40 6.50 -13.82
C ARG A 689 -31.12 6.62 -12.31
N PRO A 690 -31.87 7.47 -11.59
CA PRO A 690 -31.76 7.56 -10.13
C PRO A 690 -32.06 6.22 -9.46
N VAL A 691 -31.19 5.74 -8.60
CA VAL A 691 -31.31 4.46 -7.90
C VAL A 691 -31.99 4.69 -6.55
N SER A 692 -33.26 4.24 -6.42
CA SER A 692 -33.94 4.13 -5.13
C SER A 692 -34.56 2.74 -4.98
N ASP A 693 -34.78 2.28 -3.75
CA ASP A 693 -35.30 0.95 -3.46
C ASP A 693 -36.70 0.76 -4.04
N GLU A 694 -37.53 1.77 -3.87
CA GLU A 694 -38.89 1.80 -4.41
C GLU A 694 -38.90 1.73 -5.93
N ALA A 695 -38.02 2.50 -6.60
CA ALA A 695 -37.95 2.55 -8.06
C ALA A 695 -37.49 1.21 -8.64
N ILE A 696 -36.50 0.54 -8.02
CA ILE A 696 -36.03 -0.80 -8.45
C ILE A 696 -37.15 -1.83 -8.30
N VAL A 697 -37.83 -1.84 -7.16
CA VAL A 697 -38.93 -2.79 -6.89
C VAL A 697 -40.12 -2.54 -7.81
N ASP A 698 -40.50 -1.27 -8.03
CA ASP A 698 -41.57 -0.92 -8.94
C ASP A 698 -41.24 -1.29 -10.41
N GLU A 699 -39.99 -1.15 -10.85
CA GLU A 699 -39.51 -1.65 -12.15
C GLU A 699 -39.71 -3.17 -12.28
N VAL A 700 -39.34 -3.95 -11.25
CA VAL A 700 -39.51 -5.41 -11.25
C VAL A 700 -40.98 -5.79 -11.29
N MET A 701 -41.83 -5.10 -10.53
CA MET A 701 -43.26 -5.45 -10.40
C MET A 701 -44.07 -5.02 -11.63
N HIS A 702 -43.73 -3.91 -12.29
CA HIS A 702 -44.58 -3.33 -13.33
C HIS A 702 -43.98 -3.34 -14.73
N SER A 703 -42.65 -3.52 -14.88
CA SER A 703 -41.97 -3.47 -16.16
C SER A 703 -41.27 -4.78 -16.54
N TRP A 704 -41.26 -5.79 -15.65
CA TRP A 704 -40.55 -7.03 -15.91
C TRP A 704 -41.44 -8.12 -16.52
N ASN A 705 -42.35 -8.69 -15.73
CA ASN A 705 -43.26 -9.75 -16.10
C ASN A 705 -44.36 -9.92 -15.04
N ASP A 706 -45.61 -10.16 -15.44
CA ASP A 706 -46.76 -10.31 -14.53
C ASP A 706 -46.57 -11.38 -13.45
N THR A 707 -45.78 -12.41 -13.70
CA THR A 707 -45.48 -13.45 -12.70
C THR A 707 -44.72 -12.92 -11.48
N LYS A 708 -44.14 -11.73 -11.56
CA LYS A 708 -43.44 -11.07 -10.44
C LYS A 708 -44.39 -10.55 -9.37
N LEU A 709 -45.67 -10.34 -9.74
CA LEU A 709 -46.72 -9.92 -8.81
C LEU A 709 -47.12 -11.03 -7.81
N ARG A 710 -46.64 -12.26 -8.01
CA ARG A 710 -46.82 -13.33 -6.98
C ARG A 710 -46.12 -13.08 -5.67
N PHE A 711 -45.09 -12.20 -5.66
CA PHE A 711 -44.41 -11.75 -4.45
C PHE A 711 -44.85 -10.33 -4.10
N GLY A 712 -45.09 -10.07 -2.82
CA GLY A 712 -45.50 -8.77 -2.35
C GLY A 712 -44.40 -7.74 -2.37
N LYS A 713 -44.74 -6.45 -2.47
CA LYS A 713 -43.77 -5.33 -2.49
C LYS A 713 -42.86 -5.35 -1.25
N THR A 714 -43.37 -5.72 -0.09
CA THR A 714 -42.61 -5.86 1.16
C THR A 714 -41.57 -6.98 1.12
N GLU A 715 -41.87 -8.08 0.40
CA GLU A 715 -40.92 -9.18 0.21
C GLU A 715 -39.78 -8.79 -0.70
N TRP A 716 -40.07 -8.08 -1.80
CA TRP A 716 -39.06 -7.52 -2.71
C TRP A 716 -38.13 -6.56 -1.99
N LEU A 717 -38.66 -5.63 -1.19
CA LEU A 717 -37.86 -4.69 -0.39
C LEU A 717 -37.00 -5.39 0.65
N ALA A 718 -37.50 -6.45 1.28
CA ALA A 718 -36.74 -7.23 2.25
C ALA A 718 -35.53 -7.94 1.59
N VAL A 719 -35.73 -8.54 0.39
CA VAL A 719 -34.64 -9.16 -0.36
C VAL A 719 -33.62 -8.11 -0.83
N LEU A 720 -34.07 -6.94 -1.27
CA LEU A 720 -33.18 -5.85 -1.68
C LEU A 720 -32.33 -5.32 -0.51
N ALA A 721 -32.94 -5.18 0.67
CA ALA A 721 -32.23 -4.80 1.90
C ALA A 721 -31.17 -5.83 2.30
N GLU A 722 -31.46 -7.13 2.12
CA GLU A 722 -30.49 -8.21 2.37
C GLU A 722 -29.34 -8.18 1.33
N MET A 723 -29.65 -7.95 0.05
CA MET A 723 -28.62 -7.82 -0.99
C MET A 723 -27.59 -6.75 -0.66
N LYS A 724 -27.99 -5.61 -0.13
CA LYS A 724 -27.11 -4.49 0.24
C LYS A 724 -26.09 -4.83 1.32
N LYS A 725 -26.33 -5.88 2.11
CA LYS A 725 -25.36 -6.37 3.10
C LYS A 725 -24.20 -7.14 2.48
N HIS A 726 -24.36 -7.59 1.22
CA HIS A 726 -23.36 -8.38 0.51
C HIS A 726 -22.77 -7.60 -0.65
N LYS A 727 -21.50 -7.19 -0.55
CA LYS A 727 -20.81 -6.40 -1.59
C LYS A 727 -20.93 -7.04 -2.98
N ILE A 728 -20.88 -8.36 -3.09
CA ILE A 728 -20.96 -9.12 -4.34
C ILE A 728 -22.34 -9.02 -5.03
N LEU A 729 -23.39 -8.68 -4.29
CA LEU A 729 -24.75 -8.47 -4.80
C LEU A 729 -25.06 -7.00 -5.14
N MET A 730 -24.06 -6.13 -5.10
CA MET A 730 -24.15 -4.73 -5.50
C MET A 730 -23.79 -4.59 -6.98
N PRO A 731 -24.74 -4.25 -7.88
CA PRO A 731 -24.44 -4.08 -9.30
C PRO A 731 -23.48 -2.93 -9.57
N THR A 732 -22.74 -3.04 -10.67
CA THR A 732 -21.71 -2.06 -11.05
C THR A 732 -21.91 -1.43 -12.42
N GLY A 733 -23.08 -1.66 -13.06
CA GLY A 733 -23.34 -1.20 -14.43
C GLY A 733 -22.56 -2.01 -15.48
N PHE A 734 -22.19 -3.27 -15.19
CA PHE A 734 -21.50 -4.11 -16.14
C PHE A 734 -22.48 -4.84 -17.08
N GLY A 735 -22.03 -5.12 -18.32
CA GLY A 735 -22.76 -5.92 -19.31
C GLY A 735 -23.74 -5.10 -20.17
N LYS A 736 -24.71 -5.80 -20.74
CA LYS A 736 -25.78 -5.19 -21.51
C LYS A 736 -27.05 -5.08 -20.68
N ARG A 737 -27.85 -4.06 -20.97
CA ARG A 737 -29.20 -3.94 -20.45
C ARG A 737 -30.04 -5.16 -20.80
N THR A 738 -30.90 -5.61 -19.88
CA THR A 738 -31.88 -6.66 -20.17
C THR A 738 -32.97 -6.14 -21.15
N ARG A 739 -33.38 -6.98 -22.08
CA ARG A 739 -34.36 -6.63 -23.13
C ARG A 739 -35.71 -7.30 -22.89
N GLY A 740 -36.77 -6.76 -23.52
CA GLY A 740 -38.14 -7.26 -23.35
C GLY A 740 -38.76 -6.76 -22.05
N GLY A 741 -39.80 -7.39 -21.59
CA GLY A 741 -40.64 -6.95 -20.48
C GLY A 741 -42.03 -6.53 -20.99
N MET A 742 -42.89 -6.11 -20.06
CA MET A 742 -44.23 -5.60 -20.43
C MET A 742 -44.12 -4.27 -21.16
N LEU A 743 -44.74 -4.15 -22.30
CA LEU A 743 -44.92 -2.88 -23.00
C LEU A 743 -45.99 -2.07 -22.23
N SER A 744 -45.59 -1.12 -21.43
CA SER A 744 -46.49 -0.07 -20.98
C SER A 744 -46.73 0.90 -22.14
N LEU A 745 -47.85 0.81 -22.80
CA LEU A 745 -48.31 1.85 -23.72
C LEU A 745 -48.63 3.09 -22.86
N PRO A 746 -48.06 4.27 -23.14
CA PRO A 746 -48.46 5.48 -22.46
C PRO A 746 -49.91 5.80 -22.80
N GLY A 747 -50.82 5.70 -21.83
CA GLY A 747 -52.22 6.09 -21.98
C GLY A 747 -53.26 5.01 -21.72
N PHE A 748 -52.90 3.76 -21.44
CA PHE A 748 -53.84 2.76 -20.95
C PHE A 748 -53.47 2.35 -19.50
N LYS A 749 -54.31 2.83 -18.57
CA LYS A 749 -54.35 2.31 -17.21
C LYS A 749 -55.28 1.11 -17.17
#